data_37738c03f5aef46f263649701fb789e1
#
_entry.id   37738c03f5aef46f263649701fb789e1
#
_cell.length_a   1.000
_cell.length_b   1.000
_cell.length_c   1.000
_cell.angle_alpha   90.00
_cell.angle_beta   90.00
_cell.angle_gamma   90.00
#
_symmetry.space_group_name_H-M   'P 1'
#
loop_
_entity.id
_entity.type
_entity.pdbx_description
1 polymer ?
#
loop_
_entity_poly.entity_id
_entity_poly.type
_entity_poly.pdbx_seq_one_letter_code
_entity_poly.pdbx_strand_id
1 'polypeptide(L)'
;MKEQHLRPDLGALLWPRTVALIGASPDKDSLRGRILNVMKGHPFAGALHPVSRSHAEVMGLKAYPSVADLPSPADLAVLIIPARHVPEELERCGKAGVRSAVVLSSGFAEAADGEGAALQNEMRSVALRYGMAVMGPNSEGFANIAAALCPTFSPAMEASERPLLPQGRERRQLAIIAQSGGIGFSFFDHARARELACRYVITTGNEACLDTLDFADFVLDEGKVAALLMLLEDVKSGEKFRRVAEKALRAGVPIIVNKIGQSEAGARAAASHTAALAGSYDAYRAMFQRYGLIEGSDLGEMVDIASGFVAFGSRLPAGRRVGICTASGGGGGWMADACAAAGLDIPQLDAETRSRIDEHLPAYGTSQNPVDATAQAVHKVGYAGLARLVADSPVVDGVIVVMTARNPANLERQREDLARLAAATEKPVLMWSYTLPAPASVKLLSEAGYPLFTDIRNCARAMRAMADYRVLRERFLRPVEVRAAFEPDRAAARAALAAGGDVLCEWQARPALAAYGIGVDKIGMLAESAEAAVAAAQRLNGPVALKVQSPDLPHKTEAGAVALDLASAEAVRAAYDRVLGSARRHAPEARILGVLVQPMAPPGREVILGVKHDATFGPMLMVGLGGVQVEIFKDVVLAPLPLSEGNARAMLARLESAPLLGAFRGQPAADVEALVDLMVRLGRFASDHADTIAEIDLNPVLVHERGKGVSVVDALIVKRPD
;
A
#
# COMPACT_ATOMS: atom_id res chain seq x y z
N MET A 1 -32.03 10.23 -2.29
CA MET A 1 -32.27 8.83 -2.68
C MET A 1 -30.90 8.16 -2.66
N LYS A 2 -30.67 7.21 -1.74
CA LYS A 2 -29.45 6.41 -1.76
C LYS A 2 -29.48 5.55 -3.02
N GLU A 3 -28.57 5.82 -3.98
CA GLU A 3 -28.32 4.93 -5.09
C GLU A 3 -27.94 3.56 -4.51
N GLN A 4 -28.87 2.61 -4.60
CA GLN A 4 -28.52 1.21 -4.48
C GLN A 4 -27.66 0.88 -5.69
N HIS A 5 -26.36 0.96 -5.55
CA HIS A 5 -25.42 0.42 -6.53
C HIS A 5 -25.67 -1.09 -6.57
N LEU A 6 -26.41 -1.54 -7.58
CA LEU A 6 -26.42 -2.94 -7.98
C LEU A 6 -24.96 -3.33 -8.18
N ARG A 7 -24.45 -4.22 -7.34
CA ARG A 7 -23.09 -4.76 -7.53
C ARG A 7 -23.08 -5.48 -8.87
N PRO A 8 -22.18 -5.10 -9.81
CA PRO A 8 -22.08 -5.77 -11.09
C PRO A 8 -21.79 -7.27 -10.88
N ASP A 9 -22.39 -8.12 -11.72
CA ASP A 9 -22.19 -9.57 -11.63
C ASP A 9 -20.82 -9.97 -12.20
N LEU A 10 -19.77 -9.88 -11.37
CA LEU A 10 -18.43 -10.33 -11.71
C LEU A 10 -18.34 -11.85 -11.94
N GLY A 11 -19.30 -12.62 -11.44
CA GLY A 11 -19.43 -14.03 -11.72
C GLY A 11 -19.72 -14.28 -13.20
N ALA A 12 -20.60 -13.50 -13.82
CA ALA A 12 -20.87 -13.60 -15.26
C ALA A 12 -19.66 -13.20 -16.11
N LEU A 13 -18.80 -12.30 -15.62
CA LEU A 13 -17.59 -11.86 -16.32
C LEU A 13 -16.48 -12.90 -16.24
N LEU A 14 -16.17 -13.39 -15.03
CA LEU A 14 -15.00 -14.24 -14.78
C LEU A 14 -15.30 -15.75 -14.93
N TRP A 15 -16.57 -16.17 -14.81
CA TRP A 15 -17.01 -17.57 -14.91
C TRP A 15 -18.18 -17.73 -15.90
N PRO A 16 -18.09 -17.16 -17.14
CA PRO A 16 -19.15 -17.29 -18.13
C PRO A 16 -19.26 -18.74 -18.61
N ARG A 17 -20.46 -19.13 -19.02
CA ARG A 17 -20.71 -20.38 -19.73
C ARG A 17 -20.69 -20.16 -21.24
N THR A 18 -20.99 -18.94 -21.66
CA THR A 18 -21.06 -18.54 -23.07
C THR A 18 -20.35 -17.22 -23.29
N VAL A 19 -19.49 -17.20 -24.31
CA VAL A 19 -18.67 -16.02 -24.64
C VAL A 19 -18.91 -15.63 -26.09
N ALA A 20 -19.31 -14.38 -26.33
CA ALA A 20 -19.37 -13.75 -27.63
C ALA A 20 -18.11 -12.96 -27.91
N LEU A 21 -17.34 -13.29 -28.96
CA LEU A 21 -16.17 -12.50 -29.38
C LEU A 21 -16.56 -11.60 -30.54
N ILE A 22 -16.75 -10.31 -30.27
CA ILE A 22 -17.18 -9.28 -31.20
C ILE A 22 -16.00 -8.66 -31.93
N GLY A 23 -16.00 -8.77 -33.25
CA GLY A 23 -14.90 -8.40 -34.12
C GLY A 23 -13.93 -9.54 -34.40
N ALA A 24 -14.35 -10.78 -34.23
CA ALA A 24 -13.54 -11.96 -34.53
C ALA A 24 -13.00 -11.96 -35.96
N SER A 25 -11.75 -12.41 -36.15
CA SER A 25 -11.07 -12.51 -37.44
C SER A 25 -10.47 -13.90 -37.64
N PRO A 26 -10.49 -14.46 -38.88
CA PRO A 26 -9.76 -15.68 -39.18
C PRO A 26 -8.23 -15.50 -39.22
N ASP A 27 -7.76 -14.29 -39.40
CA ASP A 27 -6.32 -13.93 -39.44
C ASP A 27 -5.70 -14.01 -38.03
N LYS A 28 -4.95 -15.08 -37.79
CA LYS A 28 -4.29 -15.37 -36.49
C LYS A 28 -3.19 -14.36 -36.12
N ASP A 29 -2.64 -13.64 -37.09
CA ASP A 29 -1.58 -12.67 -36.87
C ASP A 29 -2.15 -11.31 -36.46
N SER A 30 -3.42 -11.05 -36.74
CA SER A 30 -4.13 -9.87 -36.25
C SER A 30 -4.48 -10.02 -34.76
N LEU A 31 -4.53 -8.90 -34.02
CA LEU A 31 -5.00 -8.92 -32.62
C LEU A 31 -6.37 -9.58 -32.45
N ARG A 32 -7.28 -9.36 -33.40
CA ARG A 32 -8.65 -9.92 -33.42
C ARG A 32 -8.66 -11.44 -33.53
N GLY A 33 -7.78 -12.00 -34.38
CA GLY A 33 -7.67 -13.44 -34.53
C GLY A 33 -6.87 -14.09 -33.41
N ARG A 34 -5.85 -13.42 -32.89
CA ARG A 34 -5.04 -13.94 -31.79
C ARG A 34 -5.89 -14.25 -30.56
N ILE A 35 -6.85 -13.40 -30.19
CA ILE A 35 -7.74 -13.63 -29.04
C ILE A 35 -8.48 -14.96 -29.18
N LEU A 36 -9.12 -15.20 -30.33
CA LEU A 36 -9.83 -16.46 -30.55
C LEU A 36 -8.87 -17.66 -30.57
N ASN A 37 -7.69 -17.48 -31.16
CA ASN A 37 -6.66 -18.51 -31.19
C ASN A 37 -6.19 -18.90 -29.78
N VAL A 38 -5.94 -17.92 -28.92
CA VAL A 38 -5.58 -18.13 -27.50
C VAL A 38 -6.72 -18.84 -26.78
N MET A 39 -7.95 -18.35 -26.88
CA MET A 39 -9.11 -18.97 -26.21
C MET A 39 -9.34 -20.42 -26.64
N LYS A 40 -9.18 -20.74 -27.93
CA LYS A 40 -9.28 -22.12 -28.44
C LYS A 40 -8.09 -23.01 -28.05
N GLY A 41 -6.96 -22.44 -27.75
CA GLY A 41 -5.77 -23.18 -27.32
C GLY A 41 -5.88 -23.80 -25.92
N HIS A 42 -6.91 -23.43 -25.17
CA HIS A 42 -7.14 -23.91 -23.81
C HIS A 42 -8.46 -24.69 -23.69
N PRO A 43 -8.57 -25.67 -22.76
CA PRO A 43 -9.77 -26.53 -22.63
C PRO A 43 -10.91 -25.81 -21.88
N PHE A 44 -11.32 -24.64 -22.38
CA PHE A 44 -12.51 -23.96 -21.85
C PHE A 44 -13.77 -24.81 -22.10
N ALA A 45 -14.50 -25.09 -21.02
CA ALA A 45 -15.68 -25.96 -21.08
C ALA A 45 -16.96 -25.27 -21.61
N GLY A 46 -16.94 -23.93 -21.74
CA GLY A 46 -18.08 -23.15 -22.23
C GLY A 46 -18.12 -23.02 -23.75
N ALA A 47 -19.17 -22.35 -24.26
CA ALA A 47 -19.34 -22.09 -25.68
C ALA A 47 -18.66 -20.77 -26.10
N LEU A 48 -17.94 -20.81 -27.23
CA LEU A 48 -17.34 -19.64 -27.89
C LEU A 48 -18.11 -19.31 -29.16
N HIS A 49 -18.62 -18.10 -29.26
CA HIS A 49 -19.39 -17.60 -30.39
C HIS A 49 -18.70 -16.41 -31.06
N PRO A 50 -17.96 -16.63 -32.17
CA PRO A 50 -17.44 -15.51 -32.96
C PRO A 50 -18.59 -14.68 -33.53
N VAL A 51 -18.48 -13.35 -33.39
CA VAL A 51 -19.41 -12.40 -34.04
C VAL A 51 -18.63 -11.65 -35.11
N SER A 52 -19.04 -11.82 -36.37
CA SER A 52 -18.39 -11.26 -37.57
C SER A 52 -19.41 -10.99 -38.65
N ARG A 53 -19.40 -9.74 -39.17
CA ARG A 53 -20.30 -9.36 -40.30
C ARG A 53 -19.83 -9.88 -41.66
N SER A 54 -18.55 -10.26 -41.78
CA SER A 54 -17.90 -10.61 -43.04
C SER A 54 -17.64 -12.10 -43.22
N HIS A 55 -17.78 -12.91 -42.16
CA HIS A 55 -17.46 -14.33 -42.21
C HIS A 55 -18.57 -15.16 -41.57
N ALA A 56 -19.01 -16.21 -42.23
CA ALA A 56 -19.98 -17.19 -41.69
C ALA A 56 -19.31 -18.22 -40.76
N GLU A 57 -17.97 -18.34 -40.85
CA GLU A 57 -17.16 -19.21 -40.01
C GLU A 57 -15.82 -18.53 -39.71
N VAL A 58 -15.34 -18.67 -38.46
CA VAL A 58 -14.02 -18.16 -38.02
C VAL A 58 -13.32 -19.29 -37.28
N MET A 59 -12.18 -19.73 -37.81
CA MET A 59 -11.32 -20.78 -37.21
C MET A 59 -12.09 -22.08 -36.87
N GLY A 60 -13.00 -22.53 -37.74
CA GLY A 60 -13.80 -23.76 -37.53
C GLY A 60 -15.01 -23.60 -36.59
N LEU A 61 -15.30 -22.36 -36.15
CA LEU A 61 -16.50 -22.07 -35.38
C LEU A 61 -17.50 -21.28 -36.22
N LYS A 62 -18.80 -21.66 -36.14
CA LYS A 62 -19.86 -20.86 -36.74
C LYS A 62 -19.81 -19.43 -36.22
N ALA A 63 -19.77 -18.46 -37.11
CA ALA A 63 -19.84 -17.05 -36.76
C ALA A 63 -21.25 -16.50 -36.99
N TYR A 64 -21.59 -15.49 -36.20
CA TYR A 64 -22.89 -14.83 -36.22
C TYR A 64 -22.74 -13.36 -36.66
N PRO A 65 -23.67 -12.81 -37.46
CA PRO A 65 -23.57 -11.44 -37.93
C PRO A 65 -23.66 -10.39 -36.81
N SER A 66 -24.42 -10.70 -35.76
CA SER A 66 -24.65 -9.83 -34.60
C SER A 66 -24.79 -10.66 -33.33
N VAL A 67 -24.61 -10.03 -32.19
CA VAL A 67 -24.86 -10.63 -30.87
C VAL A 67 -26.33 -11.01 -30.67
N ALA A 68 -27.25 -10.35 -31.39
CA ALA A 68 -28.67 -10.68 -31.38
C ALA A 68 -29.02 -12.00 -32.11
N ASP A 69 -28.13 -12.48 -32.99
CA ASP A 69 -28.31 -13.71 -33.75
C ASP A 69 -27.80 -14.97 -33.05
N LEU A 70 -27.25 -14.82 -31.84
CA LEU A 70 -26.74 -15.91 -31.02
C LEU A 70 -27.88 -16.85 -30.59
N PRO A 71 -27.62 -18.17 -30.43
CA PRO A 71 -28.66 -19.15 -30.05
C PRO A 71 -29.23 -18.90 -28.64
N SER A 72 -28.51 -18.19 -27.81
CA SER A 72 -28.92 -17.71 -26.47
C SER A 72 -28.09 -16.50 -26.10
N PRO A 73 -28.56 -15.65 -25.14
CA PRO A 73 -27.75 -14.54 -24.62
C PRO A 73 -26.39 -15.03 -24.11
N ALA A 74 -25.30 -14.35 -24.53
CA ALA A 74 -23.98 -14.65 -24.00
C ALA A 74 -23.84 -14.09 -22.56
N ASP A 75 -23.15 -14.83 -21.70
CA ASP A 75 -22.80 -14.31 -20.36
C ASP A 75 -21.78 -13.18 -20.46
N LEU A 76 -20.80 -13.33 -21.36
CA LEU A 76 -19.70 -12.40 -21.57
C LEU A 76 -19.58 -12.00 -23.05
N ALA A 77 -19.47 -10.70 -23.33
CA ALA A 77 -19.06 -10.16 -24.62
C ALA A 77 -17.60 -9.67 -24.53
N VAL A 78 -16.74 -10.09 -25.46
CA VAL A 78 -15.37 -9.61 -25.62
C VAL A 78 -15.31 -8.74 -26.87
N LEU A 79 -15.03 -7.45 -26.72
CA LEU A 79 -15.05 -6.47 -27.79
C LEU A 79 -13.62 -6.09 -28.21
N ILE A 80 -13.32 -6.26 -29.49
CA ILE A 80 -12.07 -5.81 -30.15
C ILE A 80 -12.45 -5.16 -31.49
N ILE A 81 -13.08 -3.99 -31.41
CA ILE A 81 -13.54 -3.18 -32.53
C ILE A 81 -13.09 -1.72 -32.35
N PRO A 82 -13.08 -0.87 -33.39
CA PRO A 82 -12.71 0.54 -33.21
C PRO A 82 -13.56 1.25 -32.15
N ALA A 83 -12.92 2.08 -31.31
CA ALA A 83 -13.52 2.73 -30.13
C ALA A 83 -14.88 3.39 -30.42
N ARG A 84 -15.00 4.11 -31.54
CA ARG A 84 -16.24 4.80 -31.96
C ARG A 84 -17.47 3.89 -32.11
N HIS A 85 -17.28 2.58 -32.25
CA HIS A 85 -18.37 1.61 -32.40
C HIS A 85 -18.69 0.85 -31.10
N VAL A 86 -17.87 1.00 -30.07
CA VAL A 86 -18.03 0.25 -28.81
C VAL A 86 -19.31 0.63 -28.07
N PRO A 87 -19.68 1.92 -27.87
CA PRO A 87 -20.93 2.27 -27.18
C PRO A 87 -22.16 1.65 -27.85
N GLU A 88 -22.29 1.77 -29.19
CA GLU A 88 -23.39 1.18 -29.95
C GLU A 88 -23.45 -0.35 -29.83
N GLU A 89 -22.30 -1.02 -29.86
CA GLU A 89 -22.24 -2.47 -29.75
C GLU A 89 -22.55 -2.96 -28.33
N LEU A 90 -22.13 -2.22 -27.30
CA LEU A 90 -22.55 -2.48 -25.91
C LEU A 90 -24.08 -2.28 -25.73
N GLU A 91 -24.67 -1.29 -26.38
CA GLU A 91 -26.12 -1.11 -26.39
C GLU A 91 -26.83 -2.33 -27.02
N ARG A 92 -26.29 -2.91 -28.12
CA ARG A 92 -26.79 -4.16 -28.74
C ARG A 92 -26.64 -5.34 -27.79
N CYS A 93 -25.48 -5.45 -27.12
CA CYS A 93 -25.23 -6.47 -26.10
C CYS A 93 -26.26 -6.40 -24.97
N GLY A 94 -26.52 -5.20 -24.45
CA GLY A 94 -27.51 -4.98 -23.39
C GLY A 94 -28.93 -5.37 -23.82
N LYS A 95 -29.36 -5.00 -25.05
CA LYS A 95 -30.64 -5.39 -25.61
C LYS A 95 -30.76 -6.91 -25.83
N ALA A 96 -29.65 -7.59 -26.15
CA ALA A 96 -29.58 -9.04 -26.29
C ALA A 96 -29.49 -9.79 -24.96
N GLY A 97 -29.46 -9.10 -23.81
CA GLY A 97 -29.41 -9.70 -22.48
C GLY A 97 -28.02 -10.15 -22.01
N VAL A 98 -26.96 -9.62 -22.63
CA VAL A 98 -25.58 -9.87 -22.19
C VAL A 98 -25.33 -9.16 -20.86
N ARG A 99 -24.79 -9.87 -19.86
CA ARG A 99 -24.64 -9.35 -18.50
C ARG A 99 -23.27 -8.75 -18.21
N SER A 100 -22.26 -9.11 -18.99
CA SER A 100 -20.90 -8.62 -18.77
C SER A 100 -20.15 -8.41 -20.09
N ALA A 101 -19.17 -7.49 -20.07
CA ALA A 101 -18.34 -7.21 -21.23
C ALA A 101 -16.89 -6.91 -20.85
N VAL A 102 -15.97 -7.25 -21.74
CA VAL A 102 -14.56 -6.85 -21.70
C VAL A 102 -14.27 -6.04 -22.96
N VAL A 103 -13.82 -4.81 -22.79
CA VAL A 103 -13.48 -3.91 -23.88
C VAL A 103 -11.97 -3.82 -23.99
N LEU A 104 -11.41 -4.48 -25.00
CA LEU A 104 -9.97 -4.53 -25.24
C LEU A 104 -9.47 -3.32 -26.06
N SER A 105 -10.39 -2.71 -26.80
CA SER A 105 -10.11 -1.58 -27.69
C SER A 105 -9.52 -0.39 -26.94
N SER A 106 -8.54 0.29 -27.55
CA SER A 106 -8.00 1.60 -27.15
C SER A 106 -8.60 2.72 -28.01
N GLY A 107 -8.31 3.98 -27.68
CA GLY A 107 -8.85 5.19 -28.30
C GLY A 107 -9.97 5.80 -27.47
N PHE A 108 -9.86 5.74 -26.14
CA PHE A 108 -10.79 6.35 -25.17
C PHE A 108 -10.10 7.48 -24.38
N ALA A 109 -10.32 7.58 -23.08
CA ALA A 109 -9.79 8.69 -22.29
C ALA A 109 -8.25 8.82 -22.29
N GLU A 110 -7.53 7.77 -22.61
CA GLU A 110 -6.07 7.80 -22.80
C GLU A 110 -5.64 8.51 -24.10
N ALA A 111 -6.56 8.70 -25.05
CA ALA A 111 -6.29 9.51 -26.23
C ALA A 111 -6.40 11.01 -25.89
N ALA A 112 -5.44 11.79 -26.34
CA ALA A 112 -5.33 13.22 -25.99
C ALA A 112 -6.35 14.14 -26.69
N ASP A 113 -7.33 13.59 -27.43
CA ASP A 113 -8.19 14.33 -28.34
C ASP A 113 -9.57 14.75 -27.75
N GLY A 114 -9.85 14.42 -26.51
CA GLY A 114 -11.15 14.72 -25.86
C GLY A 114 -12.35 13.93 -26.40
N GLU A 115 -12.32 13.46 -27.65
CA GLU A 115 -13.35 12.60 -28.23
C GLU A 115 -13.36 11.24 -27.54
N GLY A 116 -12.19 10.69 -27.25
CA GLY A 116 -12.04 9.45 -26.54
C GLY A 116 -12.64 9.48 -25.12
N ALA A 117 -12.54 10.57 -24.42
CA ALA A 117 -13.17 10.76 -23.11
C ALA A 117 -14.71 10.77 -23.21
N ALA A 118 -15.27 11.39 -24.24
CA ALA A 118 -16.71 11.36 -24.51
C ALA A 118 -17.21 9.95 -24.79
N LEU A 119 -16.50 9.18 -25.62
CA LEU A 119 -16.80 7.77 -25.91
C LEU A 119 -16.76 6.90 -24.65
N GLN A 120 -15.78 7.13 -23.76
CA GLN A 120 -15.70 6.42 -22.49
C GLN A 120 -16.90 6.72 -21.57
N ASN A 121 -17.34 7.96 -21.51
CA ASN A 121 -18.52 8.35 -20.74
C ASN A 121 -19.81 7.76 -21.32
N GLU A 122 -19.93 7.71 -22.64
CA GLU A 122 -21.06 7.07 -23.31
C GLU A 122 -21.10 5.57 -23.02
N MET A 123 -19.97 4.88 -23.14
CA MET A 123 -19.81 3.47 -22.77
C MET A 123 -20.25 3.23 -21.31
N ARG A 124 -19.82 4.07 -20.38
CA ARG A 124 -20.23 3.99 -18.97
C ARG A 124 -21.73 4.15 -18.80
N SER A 125 -22.33 5.10 -19.53
CA SER A 125 -23.77 5.34 -19.47
C SER A 125 -24.58 4.14 -19.98
N VAL A 126 -24.12 3.48 -21.03
CA VAL A 126 -24.73 2.25 -21.54
C VAL A 126 -24.58 1.11 -20.51
N ALA A 127 -23.39 0.91 -19.96
CA ALA A 127 -23.16 -0.12 -18.94
C ALA A 127 -24.10 0.04 -17.73
N LEU A 128 -24.27 1.28 -17.24
CA LEU A 128 -25.18 1.60 -16.14
C LEU A 128 -26.65 1.35 -16.50
N ARG A 129 -27.07 1.72 -17.71
CA ARG A 129 -28.46 1.55 -18.20
C ARG A 129 -28.89 0.07 -18.20
N TYR A 130 -27.99 -0.84 -18.56
CA TYR A 130 -28.27 -2.27 -18.63
C TYR A 130 -27.79 -3.05 -17.41
N GLY A 131 -27.21 -2.41 -16.41
CA GLY A 131 -26.62 -3.09 -15.23
C GLY A 131 -25.49 -4.05 -15.60
N MET A 132 -24.74 -3.75 -16.66
CA MET A 132 -23.71 -4.61 -17.23
C MET A 132 -22.38 -4.42 -16.48
N ALA A 133 -21.72 -5.52 -16.13
CA ALA A 133 -20.37 -5.51 -15.59
C ALA A 133 -19.35 -5.32 -16.73
N VAL A 134 -18.73 -4.15 -16.84
CA VAL A 134 -17.81 -3.83 -17.95
C VAL A 134 -16.39 -3.59 -17.44
N MET A 135 -15.42 -4.36 -17.94
CA MET A 135 -13.98 -4.21 -17.72
C MET A 135 -13.33 -3.49 -18.91
N GLY A 136 -12.37 -2.64 -18.64
CA GLY A 136 -11.69 -1.81 -19.64
C GLY A 136 -12.25 -0.39 -19.70
N PRO A 137 -12.13 0.33 -20.83
CA PRO A 137 -11.47 -0.05 -22.10
C PRO A 137 -9.94 -0.03 -22.01
N ASN A 138 -9.25 -0.15 -23.15
CA ASN A 138 -7.79 -0.13 -23.23
C ASN A 138 -7.14 -1.19 -22.33
N SER A 139 -7.68 -2.41 -22.38
CA SER A 139 -7.25 -3.55 -21.58
C SER A 139 -6.63 -4.62 -22.46
N GLU A 140 -5.66 -5.38 -21.95
CA GLU A 140 -5.16 -6.60 -22.59
C GLU A 140 -6.04 -7.83 -22.31
N GLY A 141 -7.09 -7.66 -21.49
CA GLY A 141 -8.02 -8.70 -21.13
C GLY A 141 -7.70 -9.39 -19.80
N PHE A 142 -8.15 -10.62 -19.68
CA PHE A 142 -7.90 -11.40 -18.48
C PHE A 142 -7.67 -12.89 -18.79
N ALA A 143 -7.16 -13.61 -17.80
CA ALA A 143 -7.14 -15.06 -17.77
C ALA A 143 -7.72 -15.57 -16.45
N ASN A 144 -8.77 -16.38 -16.52
CA ASN A 144 -9.20 -17.25 -15.44
C ASN A 144 -8.57 -18.63 -15.68
N ILE A 145 -7.44 -18.87 -15.01
CA ILE A 145 -6.62 -20.08 -15.18
C ILE A 145 -7.41 -21.33 -14.73
N ALA A 146 -8.21 -21.20 -13.67
CA ALA A 146 -8.99 -22.31 -13.12
C ALA A 146 -10.14 -22.74 -14.05
N ALA A 147 -10.67 -21.82 -14.87
CA ALA A 147 -11.69 -22.10 -15.89
C ALA A 147 -11.09 -22.38 -17.27
N ALA A 148 -9.77 -22.29 -17.43
CA ALA A 148 -9.08 -22.32 -18.72
C ALA A 148 -9.64 -21.29 -19.74
N LEU A 149 -10.11 -20.14 -19.25
CA LEU A 149 -10.69 -19.06 -20.04
C LEU A 149 -9.71 -17.88 -20.12
N CYS A 150 -9.24 -17.56 -21.33
CA CYS A 150 -8.22 -16.56 -21.58
C CYS A 150 -8.63 -15.59 -22.71
N PRO A 151 -9.59 -14.68 -22.49
CA PRO A 151 -9.97 -13.66 -23.47
C PRO A 151 -8.93 -12.52 -23.47
N THR A 152 -7.79 -12.80 -24.06
CA THR A 152 -6.62 -11.90 -24.15
C THR A 152 -5.87 -12.14 -25.46
N PHE A 153 -5.12 -11.15 -25.89
CA PHE A 153 -4.15 -11.28 -26.98
C PHE A 153 -2.70 -11.41 -26.49
N SER A 154 -2.50 -11.57 -25.18
CA SER A 154 -1.15 -11.68 -24.60
C SER A 154 -0.43 -12.94 -25.08
N PRO A 155 0.82 -12.83 -25.56
CA PRO A 155 1.64 -13.98 -25.91
C PRO A 155 1.90 -14.93 -24.72
N ALA A 156 1.88 -14.40 -23.50
CA ALA A 156 2.06 -15.19 -22.28
C ALA A 156 1.00 -16.29 -22.09
N MET A 157 -0.17 -16.13 -22.76
CA MET A 157 -1.30 -17.08 -22.71
C MET A 157 -1.42 -17.96 -23.94
N GLU A 158 -0.47 -17.92 -24.87
CA GLU A 158 -0.45 -18.86 -25.98
C GLU A 158 -0.29 -20.31 -25.50
N ALA A 159 -1.01 -21.24 -26.16
CA ALA A 159 -0.94 -22.65 -25.79
C ALA A 159 0.48 -23.20 -25.92
N SER A 160 0.95 -23.87 -24.92
CA SER A 160 2.27 -24.49 -24.84
C SER A 160 2.18 -25.88 -24.21
N GLU A 161 3.23 -26.68 -24.32
CA GLU A 161 3.32 -27.99 -23.64
C GLU A 161 3.23 -27.88 -22.11
N ARG A 162 3.53 -26.71 -21.56
CA ARG A 162 3.45 -26.45 -20.13
C ARG A 162 2.02 -26.11 -19.72
N PRO A 163 1.40 -26.85 -18.78
CA PRO A 163 0.04 -26.57 -18.33
C PRO A 163 -0.07 -25.19 -17.69
N LEU A 164 -1.21 -24.54 -17.82
CA LEU A 164 -1.49 -23.23 -17.20
C LEU A 164 -1.42 -23.32 -15.66
N LEU A 165 -1.95 -24.40 -15.10
CA LEU A 165 -1.96 -24.64 -13.67
C LEU A 165 -1.06 -25.83 -13.33
N PRO A 166 -0.02 -25.66 -12.52
CA PRO A 166 0.79 -26.77 -12.03
C PRO A 166 -0.06 -27.75 -11.22
N GLN A 167 0.17 -29.05 -11.42
CA GLN A 167 -0.58 -30.14 -10.73
C GLN A 167 -0.40 -30.06 -9.20
N GLY A 168 -1.47 -30.35 -8.44
CA GLY A 168 -1.44 -30.42 -6.99
C GLY A 168 -1.42 -29.07 -6.27
N ARG A 169 -1.59 -27.95 -6.98
CA ARG A 169 -1.51 -26.60 -6.46
C ARG A 169 -2.86 -25.85 -6.38
N GLU A 170 -3.98 -26.58 -6.35
CA GLU A 170 -5.32 -25.97 -6.37
C GLU A 170 -5.67 -25.15 -5.12
N ARG A 171 -4.97 -25.40 -4.00
CA ARG A 171 -5.29 -24.81 -2.70
C ARG A 171 -4.56 -23.49 -2.38
N ARG A 172 -3.47 -23.17 -3.07
CA ARG A 172 -2.64 -21.99 -2.80
C ARG A 172 -2.24 -21.33 -4.10
N GLN A 173 -3.05 -20.38 -4.52
CA GLN A 173 -2.91 -19.72 -5.82
C GLN A 173 -2.65 -18.24 -5.64
N LEU A 174 -1.99 -17.64 -6.60
CA LEU A 174 -1.76 -16.21 -6.74
C LEU A 174 -2.84 -15.62 -7.64
N ALA A 175 -3.37 -14.44 -7.32
CA ALA A 175 -4.09 -13.62 -8.27
C ALA A 175 -3.27 -12.37 -8.61
N ILE A 176 -3.25 -12.01 -9.89
CA ILE A 176 -2.57 -10.86 -10.45
C ILE A 176 -3.62 -9.91 -10.99
N ILE A 177 -3.62 -8.67 -10.51
CA ILE A 177 -4.57 -7.63 -10.92
C ILE A 177 -3.78 -6.35 -11.20
N ALA A 178 -3.78 -5.87 -12.45
CA ALA A 178 -2.96 -4.76 -12.88
C ALA A 178 -3.77 -3.77 -13.73
N GLN A 179 -3.50 -2.49 -13.60
CA GLN A 179 -4.06 -1.49 -14.51
C GLN A 179 -3.37 -1.55 -15.88
N SER A 180 -2.08 -1.87 -15.91
CA SER A 180 -1.30 -2.05 -17.14
C SER A 180 -1.46 -3.47 -17.71
N GLY A 181 -1.79 -3.57 -19.01
CA GLY A 181 -1.99 -4.84 -19.73
C GLY A 181 -0.72 -5.68 -19.77
N GLY A 182 0.31 -5.20 -20.44
CA GLY A 182 1.55 -5.95 -20.67
C GLY A 182 2.27 -6.32 -19.38
N ILE A 183 2.28 -5.43 -18.37
CA ILE A 183 2.92 -5.71 -17.07
C ILE A 183 2.12 -6.77 -16.30
N GLY A 184 0.79 -6.76 -16.37
CA GLY A 184 -0.04 -7.79 -15.73
C GLY A 184 0.30 -9.20 -16.20
N PHE A 185 0.42 -9.41 -17.50
CA PHE A 185 0.81 -10.71 -18.06
C PHE A 185 2.30 -11.03 -17.89
N SER A 186 3.17 -10.01 -17.79
CA SER A 186 4.59 -10.21 -17.44
C SER A 186 4.76 -10.78 -16.03
N PHE A 187 3.94 -10.38 -15.07
CA PHE A 187 3.91 -11.00 -13.74
C PHE A 187 3.58 -12.50 -13.81
N PHE A 188 2.66 -12.88 -14.70
CA PHE A 188 2.32 -14.28 -14.91
C PHE A 188 3.50 -15.09 -15.46
N ASP A 189 4.25 -14.56 -16.42
CA ASP A 189 5.46 -15.21 -16.93
C ASP A 189 6.51 -15.41 -15.84
N HIS A 190 6.75 -14.38 -15.02
CA HIS A 190 7.67 -14.48 -13.90
C HIS A 190 7.18 -15.50 -12.85
N ALA A 191 5.87 -15.55 -12.58
CA ALA A 191 5.27 -16.54 -11.67
C ALA A 191 5.41 -17.95 -12.21
N ARG A 192 5.15 -18.17 -13.51
CA ARG A 192 5.34 -19.47 -14.17
C ARG A 192 6.79 -19.94 -14.11
N ALA A 193 7.75 -19.04 -14.32
CA ALA A 193 9.16 -19.40 -14.23
C ALA A 193 9.57 -19.93 -12.84
N ARG A 194 8.81 -19.54 -11.79
CA ARG A 194 8.97 -19.99 -10.40
C ARG A 194 8.03 -21.14 -10.00
N GLU A 195 7.32 -21.73 -10.96
CA GLU A 195 6.32 -22.80 -10.72
C GLU A 195 5.19 -22.38 -9.78
N LEU A 196 4.83 -21.07 -9.73
CA LEU A 196 3.72 -20.60 -8.94
C LEU A 196 2.38 -20.87 -9.67
N ALA A 197 1.40 -21.36 -8.93
CA ALA A 197 0.05 -21.52 -9.44
C ALA A 197 -0.67 -20.17 -9.40
N CYS A 198 -1.12 -19.69 -10.56
CA CYS A 198 -1.95 -18.49 -10.69
C CYS A 198 -3.42 -18.91 -10.89
N ARG A 199 -4.34 -18.16 -10.27
CA ARG A 199 -5.78 -18.33 -10.45
C ARG A 199 -6.33 -17.36 -11.47
N TYR A 200 -5.93 -16.10 -11.34
CA TYR A 200 -6.33 -15.01 -12.21
C TYR A 200 -5.16 -14.17 -12.67
N VAL A 201 -5.24 -13.69 -13.89
CA VAL A 201 -4.51 -12.52 -14.39
C VAL A 201 -5.56 -11.58 -14.96
N ILE A 202 -5.71 -10.39 -14.39
CA ILE A 202 -6.73 -9.42 -14.77
C ILE A 202 -6.06 -8.09 -15.05
N THR A 203 -6.31 -7.54 -16.26
CA THR A 203 -5.77 -6.23 -16.62
C THR A 203 -6.92 -5.27 -16.88
N THR A 204 -7.04 -4.23 -16.06
CA THR A 204 -8.26 -3.41 -16.00
C THR A 204 -8.28 -2.23 -16.97
N GLY A 205 -7.12 -1.80 -17.51
CA GLY A 205 -7.02 -0.67 -18.43
C GLY A 205 -7.49 0.65 -17.80
N ASN A 206 -8.31 1.42 -18.53
CA ASN A 206 -8.77 2.75 -18.09
C ASN A 206 -9.79 2.71 -16.93
N GLU A 207 -10.35 1.55 -16.60
CA GLU A 207 -11.29 1.40 -15.48
C GLU A 207 -12.52 2.31 -15.60
N ALA A 208 -13.16 2.33 -16.75
CA ALA A 208 -14.32 3.19 -16.96
C ALA A 208 -15.53 2.81 -16.08
N CYS A 209 -15.71 1.52 -15.79
CA CYS A 209 -16.81 0.99 -14.98
C CYS A 209 -16.29 0.19 -13.78
N LEU A 210 -15.65 -0.95 -14.02
CA LEU A 210 -15.02 -1.78 -13.00
C LEU A 210 -13.54 -1.36 -12.83
N ASP A 211 -13.10 -1.27 -11.59
CA ASP A 211 -11.71 -0.97 -11.26
C ASP A 211 -10.99 -2.17 -10.63
N THR A 212 -9.70 -2.06 -10.47
CA THR A 212 -8.80 -3.06 -9.86
C THR A 212 -9.32 -3.54 -8.49
N LEU A 213 -9.95 -2.66 -7.71
CA LEU A 213 -10.47 -2.99 -6.39
C LEU A 213 -11.75 -3.81 -6.41
N ASP A 214 -12.59 -3.69 -7.47
CA ASP A 214 -13.77 -4.55 -7.66
C ASP A 214 -13.34 -6.00 -7.87
N PHE A 215 -12.32 -6.21 -8.68
CA PHE A 215 -11.76 -7.54 -8.91
C PHE A 215 -11.05 -8.10 -7.67
N ALA A 216 -10.31 -7.26 -6.95
CA ALA A 216 -9.69 -7.67 -5.69
C ALA A 216 -10.74 -8.09 -4.64
N ASP A 217 -11.83 -7.31 -4.51
CA ASP A 217 -12.94 -7.62 -3.60
C ASP A 217 -13.60 -8.97 -3.93
N PHE A 218 -13.85 -9.23 -5.22
CA PHE A 218 -14.41 -10.49 -5.71
C PHE A 218 -13.48 -11.69 -5.44
N VAL A 219 -12.20 -11.56 -5.78
CA VAL A 219 -11.20 -12.63 -5.59
C VAL A 219 -11.04 -12.98 -4.11
N LEU A 220 -11.10 -11.98 -3.22
CA LEU A 220 -11.07 -12.19 -1.78
C LEU A 220 -12.33 -12.92 -1.27
N ASP A 221 -13.52 -12.65 -1.84
CA ASP A 221 -14.77 -13.35 -1.49
C ASP A 221 -14.73 -14.82 -1.88
N GLU A 222 -14.08 -15.18 -2.98
CA GLU A 222 -13.91 -16.58 -3.35
C GLU A 222 -13.07 -17.38 -2.34
N GLY A 223 -12.15 -16.74 -1.62
CA GLY A 223 -11.30 -17.38 -0.62
C GLY A 223 -10.35 -18.45 -1.18
N LYS A 224 -9.94 -18.36 -2.45
CA LYS A 224 -9.13 -19.36 -3.16
C LYS A 224 -7.69 -18.95 -3.41
N VAL A 225 -7.32 -17.74 -3.03
CA VAL A 225 -5.97 -17.20 -3.25
C VAL A 225 -5.20 -17.07 -1.94
N ALA A 226 -3.90 -17.25 -2.03
CA ALA A 226 -2.96 -17.10 -0.91
C ALA A 226 -2.33 -15.71 -0.87
N ALA A 227 -2.27 -15.01 -2.00
CA ALA A 227 -1.76 -13.66 -2.13
C ALA A 227 -2.38 -12.96 -3.34
N LEU A 228 -2.44 -11.63 -3.28
CA LEU A 228 -2.75 -10.74 -4.41
C LEU A 228 -1.49 -10.00 -4.82
N LEU A 229 -1.24 -9.92 -6.12
CA LEU A 229 -0.19 -9.11 -6.70
C LEU A 229 -0.85 -8.00 -7.50
N MET A 230 -0.61 -6.74 -7.13
CA MET A 230 -1.31 -5.60 -7.71
C MET A 230 -0.35 -4.56 -8.26
N LEU A 231 -0.66 -4.04 -9.46
CA LEU A 231 0.01 -2.87 -10.03
C LEU A 231 -1.00 -1.74 -10.16
N LEU A 232 -0.72 -0.62 -9.49
CA LEU A 232 -1.60 0.54 -9.44
C LEU A 232 -0.97 1.75 -10.13
N GLU A 233 -1.73 2.40 -11.00
CA GLU A 233 -1.42 3.71 -11.56
C GLU A 233 -2.20 4.80 -10.82
N ASP A 234 -3.46 4.51 -10.46
CA ASP A 234 -4.32 5.38 -9.67
C ASP A 234 -5.36 4.57 -8.87
N VAL A 235 -5.92 5.21 -7.84
CA VAL A 235 -7.05 4.69 -7.04
C VAL A 235 -8.17 5.72 -7.06
N LYS A 236 -9.33 5.34 -7.61
CA LYS A 236 -10.47 6.24 -7.77
C LYS A 236 -11.27 6.46 -6.49
N SER A 237 -11.19 5.55 -5.52
CA SER A 237 -11.93 5.62 -4.26
C SER A 237 -11.08 5.11 -3.08
N GLY A 238 -10.67 6.03 -2.23
CA GLY A 238 -9.94 5.71 -0.99
C GLY A 238 -10.77 4.89 -0.01
N GLU A 239 -12.10 5.08 0.02
CA GLU A 239 -12.99 4.28 0.85
C GLU A 239 -13.05 2.82 0.38
N LYS A 240 -13.20 2.59 -0.95
CA LYS A 240 -13.15 1.25 -1.55
C LYS A 240 -11.79 0.60 -1.28
N PHE A 241 -10.69 1.35 -1.46
CA PHE A 241 -9.34 0.88 -1.18
C PHE A 241 -9.22 0.39 0.28
N ARG A 242 -9.63 1.23 1.24
CA ARG A 242 -9.60 0.87 2.66
C ARG A 242 -10.38 -0.40 2.94
N ARG A 243 -11.62 -0.50 2.43
CA ARG A 243 -12.49 -1.66 2.62
C ARG A 243 -11.86 -2.95 2.09
N VAL A 244 -11.29 -2.92 0.88
CA VAL A 244 -10.63 -4.08 0.26
C VAL A 244 -9.36 -4.47 1.01
N ALA A 245 -8.53 -3.49 1.39
CA ALA A 245 -7.32 -3.73 2.15
C ALA A 245 -7.60 -4.33 3.54
N GLU A 246 -8.60 -3.82 4.27
CA GLU A 246 -9.04 -4.40 5.54
C GLU A 246 -9.57 -5.82 5.36
N LYS A 247 -10.35 -6.08 4.30
CA LYS A 247 -10.87 -7.41 3.98
C LYS A 247 -9.74 -8.40 3.72
N ALA A 248 -8.75 -8.02 2.93
CA ALA A 248 -7.56 -8.82 2.64
C ALA A 248 -6.80 -9.16 3.93
N LEU A 249 -6.59 -8.16 4.79
CA LEU A 249 -5.87 -8.32 6.05
C LEU A 249 -6.62 -9.27 7.01
N ARG A 250 -7.96 -9.16 7.11
CA ARG A 250 -8.81 -10.09 7.89
C ARG A 250 -8.76 -11.51 7.34
N ALA A 251 -8.86 -11.64 6.03
CA ALA A 251 -8.76 -12.94 5.35
C ALA A 251 -7.37 -13.58 5.46
N GLY A 252 -6.34 -12.82 5.84
CA GLY A 252 -4.96 -13.29 5.87
C GLY A 252 -4.35 -13.46 4.48
N VAL A 253 -4.85 -12.70 3.50
CA VAL A 253 -4.36 -12.66 2.12
C VAL A 253 -3.52 -11.39 1.94
N PRO A 254 -2.19 -11.46 1.90
CA PRO A 254 -1.35 -10.31 1.67
C PRO A 254 -1.54 -9.75 0.26
N ILE A 255 -1.48 -8.42 0.16
CA ILE A 255 -1.44 -7.70 -1.10
C ILE A 255 -0.01 -7.21 -1.31
N ILE A 256 0.65 -7.72 -2.34
CA ILE A 256 1.95 -7.23 -2.80
C ILE A 256 1.66 -6.19 -3.89
N VAL A 257 2.12 -4.97 -3.71
CA VAL A 257 1.72 -3.84 -4.55
C VAL A 257 2.92 -3.04 -5.03
N ASN A 258 2.82 -2.54 -6.25
CA ASN A 258 3.63 -1.42 -6.73
C ASN A 258 2.72 -0.31 -7.24
N LYS A 259 3.05 0.93 -6.88
CA LYS A 259 2.38 2.15 -7.38
C LYS A 259 3.30 2.85 -8.36
N ILE A 260 2.87 2.94 -9.61
CA ILE A 260 3.57 3.71 -10.65
C ILE A 260 3.43 5.21 -10.37
N GLY A 261 4.47 6.00 -10.64
CA GLY A 261 4.46 7.43 -10.41
C GLY A 261 5.00 7.84 -9.04
N GLN A 262 6.00 7.11 -8.54
CA GLN A 262 6.70 7.40 -7.28
C GLN A 262 7.62 8.62 -7.39
N SER A 263 8.21 8.85 -8.55
CA SER A 263 9.05 10.02 -8.86
C SER A 263 8.28 11.03 -9.70
N GLU A 264 8.75 12.28 -9.75
CA GLU A 264 8.17 13.29 -10.63
C GLU A 264 8.14 12.86 -12.10
N ALA A 265 9.20 12.20 -12.58
CA ALA A 265 9.24 11.67 -13.93
C ALA A 265 8.22 10.55 -14.15
N GLY A 266 8.12 9.63 -13.19
CA GLY A 266 7.12 8.56 -13.20
C GLY A 266 5.70 9.08 -13.10
N ALA A 267 5.46 10.11 -12.28
CA ALA A 267 4.15 10.76 -12.16
C ALA A 267 3.72 11.44 -13.47
N ARG A 268 4.64 12.14 -14.16
CA ARG A 268 4.37 12.70 -15.49
C ARG A 268 4.05 11.62 -16.53
N ALA A 269 4.79 10.51 -16.50
CA ALA A 269 4.55 9.38 -17.41
C ALA A 269 3.17 8.74 -17.14
N ALA A 270 2.82 8.49 -15.88
CA ALA A 270 1.52 7.94 -15.49
C ALA A 270 0.36 8.89 -15.89
N ALA A 271 0.49 10.18 -15.64
CA ALA A 271 -0.52 11.19 -16.03
C ALA A 271 -0.76 11.22 -17.54
N SER A 272 0.27 10.99 -18.35
CA SER A 272 0.14 10.91 -19.82
C SER A 272 -0.63 9.68 -20.28
N HIS A 273 -0.63 8.60 -19.49
CA HIS A 273 -1.31 7.33 -19.81
C HIS A 273 -2.75 7.27 -19.31
N THR A 274 -3.06 7.88 -18.15
CA THR A 274 -4.35 7.69 -17.48
C THR A 274 -5.24 8.92 -17.50
N ALA A 275 -4.75 10.07 -17.99
CA ALA A 275 -5.40 11.41 -17.88
C ALA A 275 -5.74 11.80 -16.43
N ALA A 276 -5.24 11.09 -15.42
CA ALA A 276 -5.46 11.35 -14.01
C ALA A 276 -4.28 12.12 -13.40
N LEU A 277 -4.59 13.12 -12.55
CA LEU A 277 -3.60 13.73 -11.67
C LEU A 277 -3.21 12.70 -10.62
N ALA A 278 -2.01 12.16 -10.69
CA ALA A 278 -1.49 11.21 -9.72
C ALA A 278 -1.53 11.84 -8.31
N GLY A 279 -2.22 11.20 -7.37
CA GLY A 279 -2.19 11.57 -5.95
C GLY A 279 -0.78 11.49 -5.37
N SER A 280 -0.56 12.14 -4.22
CA SER A 280 0.74 12.11 -3.55
C SER A 280 1.18 10.67 -3.25
N TYR A 281 2.33 10.24 -3.75
CA TYR A 281 2.89 8.92 -3.46
C TYR A 281 3.01 8.65 -1.95
N ASP A 282 3.31 9.69 -1.16
CA ASP A 282 3.40 9.55 0.30
C ASP A 282 2.07 9.16 0.94
N ALA A 283 0.93 9.62 0.38
CA ALA A 283 -0.39 9.20 0.82
C ALA A 283 -0.64 7.71 0.52
N TYR A 284 -0.28 7.23 -0.69
CA TYR A 284 -0.35 5.80 -1.00
C TYR A 284 0.51 4.97 -0.05
N ARG A 285 1.75 5.39 0.16
CA ARG A 285 2.68 4.72 1.05
C ARG A 285 2.16 4.65 2.49
N ALA A 286 1.54 5.72 2.98
CA ALA A 286 0.88 5.75 4.28
C ALA A 286 -0.28 4.75 4.36
N MET A 287 -1.09 4.66 3.30
CA MET A 287 -2.16 3.67 3.19
C MET A 287 -1.61 2.24 3.17
N PHE A 288 -0.57 1.95 2.38
CA PHE A 288 0.06 0.64 2.32
C PHE A 288 0.56 0.20 3.70
N GLN A 289 1.26 1.08 4.39
CA GLN A 289 1.78 0.82 5.73
C GLN A 289 0.68 0.63 6.77
N ARG A 290 -0.42 1.38 6.65
CA ARG A 290 -1.56 1.29 7.58
C ARG A 290 -2.28 -0.03 7.48
N TYR A 291 -2.44 -0.55 6.27
CA TYR A 291 -3.22 -1.74 5.97
C TYR A 291 -2.39 -2.96 5.61
N GLY A 292 -1.07 -2.90 5.80
CA GLY A 292 -0.18 -4.04 5.60
C GLY A 292 -0.01 -4.51 4.16
N LEU A 293 -0.18 -3.58 3.20
CA LEU A 293 0.22 -3.87 1.83
C LEU A 293 1.74 -3.88 1.75
N ILE A 294 2.28 -4.82 1.01
CA ILE A 294 3.71 -5.05 0.88
C ILE A 294 4.19 -4.43 -0.41
N GLU A 295 4.98 -3.38 -0.30
CA GLU A 295 5.50 -2.67 -1.44
C GLU A 295 6.70 -3.40 -2.04
N GLY A 296 6.66 -3.63 -3.37
CA GLY A 296 7.78 -4.18 -4.13
C GLY A 296 8.28 -3.19 -5.18
N SER A 297 9.57 -3.28 -5.52
CA SER A 297 10.27 -2.33 -6.40
C SER A 297 10.23 -2.73 -7.89
N ASP A 298 10.18 -4.01 -8.17
CA ASP A 298 10.19 -4.56 -9.54
C ASP A 298 9.42 -5.88 -9.65
N LEU A 299 9.24 -6.34 -10.89
CA LEU A 299 8.52 -7.58 -11.21
C LEU A 299 9.10 -8.80 -10.49
N GLY A 300 10.42 -8.93 -10.47
CA GLY A 300 11.11 -10.06 -9.87
C GLY A 300 10.93 -10.11 -8.36
N GLU A 301 11.16 -9.00 -7.69
CA GLU A 301 10.98 -8.86 -6.24
C GLU A 301 9.54 -9.14 -5.82
N MET A 302 8.56 -8.55 -6.52
CA MET A 302 7.13 -8.74 -6.18
C MET A 302 6.72 -10.20 -6.28
N VAL A 303 7.12 -10.90 -7.34
CA VAL A 303 6.82 -12.33 -7.51
C VAL A 303 7.59 -13.19 -6.50
N ASP A 304 8.82 -12.84 -6.17
CA ASP A 304 9.62 -13.53 -5.15
C ASP A 304 8.98 -13.39 -3.77
N ILE A 305 8.54 -12.20 -3.37
CA ILE A 305 7.78 -11.99 -2.12
C ILE A 305 6.50 -12.83 -2.14
N ALA A 306 5.71 -12.77 -3.23
CA ALA A 306 4.48 -13.55 -3.36
C ALA A 306 4.74 -15.06 -3.22
N SER A 307 5.87 -15.57 -3.75
CA SER A 307 6.23 -16.98 -3.67
C SER A 307 6.34 -17.49 -2.24
N GLY A 308 6.89 -16.69 -1.33
CA GLY A 308 6.95 -17.00 0.10
C GLY A 308 5.56 -17.19 0.71
N PHE A 309 4.64 -16.27 0.45
CA PHE A 309 3.26 -16.37 0.96
C PHE A 309 2.48 -17.52 0.33
N VAL A 310 2.62 -17.75 -0.96
CA VAL A 310 1.98 -18.88 -1.66
C VAL A 310 2.48 -20.22 -1.11
N ALA A 311 3.78 -20.35 -0.84
CA ALA A 311 4.35 -21.58 -0.32
C ALA A 311 3.93 -21.89 1.12
N PHE A 312 3.93 -20.88 2.00
CA PHE A 312 3.74 -21.10 3.44
C PHE A 312 2.32 -20.75 3.95
N GLY A 313 1.56 -19.92 3.24
CA GLY A 313 0.21 -19.54 3.64
C GLY A 313 0.18 -18.88 5.03
N SER A 314 -0.46 -19.53 6.02
CA SER A 314 -0.55 -19.04 7.39
C SER A 314 0.69 -19.30 8.25
N ARG A 315 1.62 -20.18 7.80
CA ARG A 315 2.87 -20.48 8.50
C ARG A 315 3.91 -19.40 8.27
N LEU A 316 3.72 -18.25 8.90
CA LEU A 316 4.59 -17.08 8.77
C LEU A 316 5.59 -17.01 9.93
N PRO A 317 6.78 -16.41 9.75
CA PRO A 317 7.76 -16.26 10.84
C PRO A 317 7.13 -15.53 12.04
N ALA A 318 7.41 -16.00 13.26
CA ALA A 318 6.92 -15.35 14.48
C ALA A 318 7.61 -14.02 14.78
N GLY A 319 8.78 -13.81 14.20
CA GLY A 319 9.59 -12.60 14.32
C GLY A 319 10.64 -12.56 13.22
N ARG A 320 11.68 -11.75 13.43
CA ARG A 320 12.70 -11.43 12.42
C ARG A 320 14.00 -12.25 12.58
N ARG A 321 14.04 -13.21 13.47
CA ARG A 321 15.23 -14.01 13.78
C ARG A 321 15.37 -15.14 12.78
N VAL A 322 16.45 -15.16 12.02
CA VAL A 322 16.66 -16.10 10.91
C VAL A 322 17.87 -16.98 11.17
N GLY A 323 17.69 -18.29 10.98
CA GLY A 323 18.76 -19.26 10.89
C GLY A 323 19.21 -19.44 9.44
N ILE A 324 20.50 -19.48 9.20
CA ILE A 324 21.08 -19.69 7.86
C ILE A 324 21.91 -20.97 7.91
N CYS A 325 21.68 -21.89 6.96
CA CYS A 325 22.54 -23.03 6.77
C CYS A 325 23.03 -23.13 5.32
N THR A 326 24.29 -23.54 5.14
CA THR A 326 24.98 -23.52 3.85
C THR A 326 26.03 -24.63 3.73
N ALA A 327 26.37 -24.96 2.48
CA ALA A 327 27.57 -25.74 2.13
C ALA A 327 28.74 -24.83 1.71
N SER A 328 28.57 -23.50 1.76
CA SER A 328 29.54 -22.52 1.27
C SER A 328 29.67 -21.37 2.27
N GLY A 329 30.80 -21.30 2.97
CA GLY A 329 31.03 -20.23 3.97
C GLY A 329 30.85 -18.84 3.42
N GLY A 330 31.39 -18.55 2.23
CA GLY A 330 31.20 -17.24 1.56
C GLY A 330 29.72 -16.96 1.24
N GLY A 331 28.96 -17.98 0.81
CA GLY A 331 27.52 -17.83 0.55
C GLY A 331 26.72 -17.57 1.82
N GLY A 332 27.10 -18.21 2.95
CA GLY A 332 26.47 -17.96 4.24
C GLY A 332 26.67 -16.53 4.74
N GLY A 333 27.93 -16.04 4.71
CA GLY A 333 28.26 -14.67 5.09
C GLY A 333 27.53 -13.64 4.25
N TRP A 334 27.50 -13.83 2.92
CA TRP A 334 26.79 -12.95 2.01
C TRP A 334 25.27 -12.91 2.27
N MET A 335 24.66 -14.07 2.57
CA MET A 335 23.24 -14.11 2.96
C MET A 335 22.99 -13.42 4.30
N ALA A 336 23.89 -13.54 5.26
CA ALA A 336 23.78 -12.84 6.54
C ALA A 336 23.79 -11.31 6.36
N ASP A 337 24.68 -10.80 5.49
CA ASP A 337 24.72 -9.37 5.15
C ASP A 337 23.42 -8.90 4.47
N ALA A 338 22.88 -9.70 3.54
CA ALA A 338 21.61 -9.40 2.88
C ALA A 338 20.43 -9.41 3.86
N CYS A 339 20.42 -10.34 4.81
CA CYS A 339 19.41 -10.41 5.87
C CYS A 339 19.51 -9.19 6.81
N ALA A 340 20.71 -8.83 7.24
CA ALA A 340 20.93 -7.65 8.07
C ALA A 340 20.48 -6.35 7.36
N ALA A 341 20.82 -6.19 6.07
CA ALA A 341 20.38 -5.07 5.26
C ALA A 341 18.84 -5.02 5.09
N ALA A 342 18.17 -6.18 5.09
CA ALA A 342 16.71 -6.26 5.09
C ALA A 342 16.11 -6.02 6.50
N GLY A 343 16.92 -5.85 7.55
CA GLY A 343 16.47 -5.66 8.94
C GLY A 343 16.00 -6.97 9.60
N LEU A 344 16.58 -8.09 9.21
CA LEU A 344 16.45 -9.39 9.89
C LEU A 344 17.60 -9.58 10.88
N ASP A 345 17.35 -10.32 11.94
CA ASP A 345 18.31 -10.64 12.97
C ASP A 345 18.89 -12.05 12.74
N ILE A 346 20.21 -12.20 12.92
CA ILE A 346 20.91 -13.47 12.76
C ILE A 346 21.49 -13.84 14.15
N PRO A 347 20.67 -14.40 15.06
CA PRO A 347 21.12 -14.72 16.42
C PRO A 347 22.09 -15.91 16.41
N GLN A 348 22.97 -15.99 17.41
CA GLN A 348 23.71 -17.23 17.68
C GLN A 348 22.71 -18.33 18.06
N LEU A 349 22.93 -19.52 17.54
CA LEU A 349 22.11 -20.69 17.91
C LEU A 349 22.38 -21.08 19.36
N ASP A 350 21.37 -21.65 20.01
CA ASP A 350 21.50 -22.16 21.37
C ASP A 350 22.48 -23.35 21.42
N ALA A 351 23.04 -23.64 22.63
CA ALA A 351 24.07 -24.62 22.82
C ALA A 351 23.64 -26.04 22.46
N GLU A 352 22.37 -26.41 22.72
CA GLU A 352 21.82 -27.73 22.40
C GLU A 352 21.74 -27.92 20.88
N THR A 353 21.18 -26.95 20.17
CA THR A 353 21.11 -26.98 18.71
C THR A 353 22.51 -27.07 18.10
N ARG A 354 23.46 -26.30 18.60
CA ARG A 354 24.85 -26.32 18.12
C ARG A 354 25.49 -27.67 18.34
N SER A 355 25.34 -28.29 19.52
CA SER A 355 25.87 -29.60 19.82
C SER A 355 25.36 -30.68 18.85
N ARG A 356 24.04 -30.66 18.55
CA ARG A 356 23.43 -31.57 17.58
C ARG A 356 23.94 -31.35 16.14
N ILE A 357 24.23 -30.13 15.77
CA ILE A 357 24.81 -29.79 14.47
C ILE A 357 26.26 -30.28 14.40
N ASP A 358 27.06 -30.06 15.46
CA ASP A 358 28.48 -30.44 15.56
C ASP A 358 28.71 -31.95 15.37
N GLU A 359 27.75 -32.82 15.76
CA GLU A 359 27.80 -34.26 15.51
C GLU A 359 27.91 -34.65 14.02
N HIS A 360 27.51 -33.72 13.14
CA HIS A 360 27.49 -33.94 11.70
C HIS A 360 28.60 -33.19 10.96
N LEU A 361 29.23 -32.20 11.61
CA LEU A 361 30.23 -31.34 10.99
C LEU A 361 31.64 -31.95 10.98
N PRO A 362 32.40 -31.71 9.90
CA PRO A 362 33.85 -31.90 9.97
C PRO A 362 34.51 -30.84 10.85
N ALA A 363 35.75 -31.06 11.28
CA ALA A 363 36.48 -30.18 12.18
C ALA A 363 36.63 -28.70 11.71
N TYR A 364 36.45 -28.45 10.42
CA TYR A 364 36.51 -27.11 9.80
C TYR A 364 35.14 -26.53 9.48
N GLY A 365 34.05 -27.23 9.81
CA GLY A 365 32.71 -26.67 9.77
C GLY A 365 32.40 -25.80 10.99
N THR A 366 31.31 -25.06 10.95
CA THR A 366 30.86 -24.26 12.10
C THR A 366 29.35 -24.37 12.32
N SER A 367 28.95 -24.60 13.57
CA SER A 367 27.55 -24.61 14.03
C SER A 367 27.04 -23.22 14.45
N GLN A 368 27.84 -22.18 14.29
CA GLN A 368 27.36 -20.81 14.51
C GLN A 368 26.38 -20.45 13.41
N ASN A 369 25.57 -19.43 13.66
CA ASN A 369 24.69 -18.88 12.64
C ASN A 369 25.38 -17.72 11.89
N PRO A 370 25.66 -17.84 10.58
CA PRO A 370 25.36 -18.96 9.65
C PRO A 370 26.06 -20.28 9.95
N VAL A 371 25.31 -21.40 9.82
CA VAL A 371 25.85 -22.74 9.93
C VAL A 371 26.58 -23.12 8.62
N ASP A 372 27.91 -23.17 8.64
CA ASP A 372 28.66 -23.66 7.50
C ASP A 372 28.91 -25.20 7.67
N ALA A 373 28.01 -25.93 7.05
CA ALA A 373 28.02 -27.40 7.11
C ALA A 373 29.05 -28.01 6.17
N THR A 374 29.66 -27.23 5.30
CA THR A 374 30.55 -27.71 4.23
C THR A 374 29.88 -28.73 3.27
N ALA A 375 30.50 -29.00 2.14
CA ALA A 375 29.96 -29.97 1.18
C ALA A 375 29.88 -31.42 1.77
N GLN A 376 30.76 -31.76 2.72
CA GLN A 376 30.78 -33.10 3.31
C GLN A 376 29.57 -33.39 4.20
N ALA A 377 29.21 -32.49 5.10
CA ALA A 377 28.03 -32.66 5.93
C ALA A 377 26.74 -32.60 5.11
N VAL A 378 26.65 -31.70 4.12
CA VAL A 378 25.50 -31.66 3.18
C VAL A 378 25.39 -33.00 2.42
N HIS A 379 26.49 -33.62 2.03
CA HIS A 379 26.44 -34.94 1.38
C HIS A 379 25.92 -36.03 2.33
N LYS A 380 26.22 -35.93 3.64
CA LYS A 380 25.84 -36.90 4.68
C LYS A 380 24.40 -36.77 5.14
N VAL A 381 23.93 -35.54 5.48
CA VAL A 381 22.63 -35.33 6.09
C VAL A 381 21.64 -34.54 5.19
N GLY A 382 22.07 -34.03 4.06
CA GLY A 382 21.28 -33.27 3.11
C GLY A 382 20.99 -31.87 3.59
N TYR A 383 20.50 -31.04 2.66
CA TYR A 383 20.01 -29.69 2.99
C TYR A 383 18.76 -29.73 3.90
N ALA A 384 17.89 -30.73 3.69
CA ALA A 384 16.68 -30.88 4.49
C ALA A 384 17.02 -31.24 5.95
N GLY A 385 18.00 -32.13 6.19
CA GLY A 385 18.43 -32.47 7.54
C GLY A 385 19.05 -31.31 8.29
N LEU A 386 19.93 -30.53 7.62
CA LEU A 386 20.51 -29.32 8.21
C LEU A 386 19.46 -28.24 8.51
N ALA A 387 18.57 -27.97 7.55
CA ALA A 387 17.48 -27.02 7.75
C ALA A 387 16.57 -27.42 8.92
N ARG A 388 16.33 -28.71 9.11
CA ARG A 388 15.56 -29.23 10.24
C ARG A 388 16.25 -28.94 11.57
N LEU A 389 17.56 -29.24 11.69
CA LEU A 389 18.32 -28.95 12.91
C LEU A 389 18.27 -27.47 13.29
N VAL A 390 18.44 -26.57 12.30
CA VAL A 390 18.36 -25.14 12.52
C VAL A 390 16.93 -24.70 12.85
N ALA A 391 15.90 -25.26 12.18
CA ALA A 391 14.50 -24.93 12.43
C ALA A 391 14.03 -25.37 13.83
N ASP A 392 14.61 -26.42 14.40
CA ASP A 392 14.29 -26.87 15.77
C ASP A 392 14.75 -25.88 16.84
N SER A 393 15.74 -25.01 16.56
CA SER A 393 16.24 -24.01 17.51
C SER A 393 15.17 -23.00 17.93
N PRO A 394 14.97 -22.76 19.25
CA PRO A 394 13.97 -21.81 19.74
C PRO A 394 14.35 -20.35 19.48
N VAL A 395 15.59 -20.07 19.09
CA VAL A 395 16.08 -18.69 18.88
C VAL A 395 15.85 -18.19 17.46
N VAL A 396 15.33 -19.01 16.53
CA VAL A 396 15.02 -18.60 15.16
C VAL A 396 13.54 -18.71 14.85
N ASP A 397 13.05 -17.82 13.98
CA ASP A 397 11.65 -17.75 13.55
C ASP A 397 11.43 -18.25 12.12
N GLY A 398 12.52 -18.38 11.35
CA GLY A 398 12.55 -18.89 9.99
C GLY A 398 13.95 -19.31 9.60
N VAL A 399 14.09 -20.06 8.50
CA VAL A 399 15.37 -20.60 8.01
C VAL A 399 15.59 -20.23 6.55
N ILE A 400 16.81 -19.88 6.21
CA ILE A 400 17.25 -19.72 4.81
C ILE A 400 18.35 -20.75 4.53
N VAL A 401 18.12 -21.59 3.51
CA VAL A 401 19.08 -22.57 3.01
C VAL A 401 19.80 -21.98 1.81
N VAL A 402 21.11 -21.83 1.94
CA VAL A 402 22.00 -21.39 0.86
C VAL A 402 22.55 -22.62 0.16
N MET A 403 22.20 -22.81 -1.11
CA MET A 403 22.42 -24.06 -1.81
C MET A 403 22.84 -23.87 -3.27
N THR A 404 23.16 -24.98 -3.93
CA THR A 404 23.25 -25.07 -5.40
C THR A 404 22.08 -25.88 -5.94
N ALA A 405 21.35 -25.30 -6.91
CA ALA A 405 20.25 -25.96 -7.59
C ALA A 405 20.57 -26.30 -9.07
N ARG A 406 21.85 -26.34 -9.42
CA ARG A 406 22.29 -26.62 -10.79
C ARG A 406 22.08 -28.08 -11.22
N ASN A 407 22.23 -29.03 -10.27
CA ASN A 407 22.09 -30.45 -10.55
C ASN A 407 20.82 -31.02 -9.89
N PRO A 408 19.76 -31.29 -10.67
CA PRO A 408 18.52 -31.83 -10.12
C PRO A 408 18.66 -33.24 -9.47
N ALA A 409 19.58 -34.06 -9.92
CA ALA A 409 19.77 -35.41 -9.36
C ALA A 409 20.14 -35.37 -7.87
N ASN A 410 20.82 -34.32 -7.41
CA ASN A 410 21.16 -34.18 -5.99
C ASN A 410 19.90 -33.84 -5.15
N LEU A 411 18.99 -33.06 -5.68
CA LEU A 411 17.73 -32.73 -5.03
C LEU A 411 16.74 -33.87 -5.09
N GLU A 412 16.72 -34.63 -6.18
CA GLU A 412 15.88 -35.81 -6.33
C GLU A 412 16.17 -36.86 -5.24
N ARG A 413 17.43 -37.06 -4.91
CA ARG A 413 17.81 -37.97 -3.79
C ARG A 413 17.31 -37.49 -2.43
N GLN A 414 17.03 -36.20 -2.27
CA GLN A 414 16.52 -35.60 -1.03
C GLN A 414 15.00 -35.30 -1.08
N ARG A 415 14.28 -35.73 -2.12
CA ARG A 415 12.85 -35.42 -2.33
C ARG A 415 12.00 -35.78 -1.11
N GLU A 416 12.18 -36.99 -0.56
CA GLU A 416 11.43 -37.46 0.61
C GLU A 416 11.78 -36.67 1.88
N ASP A 417 13.06 -36.32 2.07
CA ASP A 417 13.54 -35.57 3.23
C ASP A 417 13.03 -34.13 3.17
N LEU A 418 12.98 -33.52 1.99
CA LEU A 418 12.38 -32.22 1.76
C LEU A 418 10.88 -32.23 2.07
N ALA A 419 10.15 -33.27 1.62
CA ALA A 419 8.72 -33.41 1.91
C ALA A 419 8.48 -33.61 3.43
N ARG A 420 9.31 -34.40 4.11
CA ARG A 420 9.26 -34.59 5.56
C ARG A 420 9.54 -33.29 6.32
N LEU A 421 10.52 -32.51 5.89
CA LEU A 421 10.82 -31.20 6.50
C LEU A 421 9.62 -30.26 6.38
N ALA A 422 9.00 -30.16 5.20
CA ALA A 422 7.83 -29.32 4.98
C ALA A 422 6.62 -29.68 5.86
N ALA A 423 6.47 -30.98 6.20
CA ALA A 423 5.44 -31.47 7.10
C ALA A 423 5.78 -31.29 8.59
N ALA A 424 7.07 -31.26 8.93
CA ALA A 424 7.54 -31.34 10.30
C ALA A 424 7.86 -30.00 10.96
N THR A 425 7.95 -28.90 10.20
CA THR A 425 8.22 -27.56 10.76
C THR A 425 7.11 -26.57 10.42
N GLU A 426 6.69 -25.79 11.44
CA GLU A 426 5.82 -24.64 11.26
C GLU A 426 6.59 -23.37 10.83
N LYS A 427 7.92 -23.39 10.95
CA LYS A 427 8.76 -22.26 10.54
C LYS A 427 8.97 -22.29 9.02
N PRO A 428 8.86 -21.16 8.33
CA PRO A 428 9.13 -21.11 6.90
C PRO A 428 10.62 -21.36 6.61
N VAL A 429 10.87 -22.12 5.53
CA VAL A 429 12.21 -22.43 5.04
C VAL A 429 12.32 -21.94 3.60
N LEU A 430 13.10 -20.90 3.35
CA LEU A 430 13.37 -20.37 2.02
C LEU A 430 14.65 -20.99 1.47
N MET A 431 14.66 -21.25 0.15
CA MET A 431 15.81 -21.80 -0.57
C MET A 431 16.41 -20.74 -1.48
N TRP A 432 17.66 -20.36 -1.27
CA TRP A 432 18.39 -19.50 -2.19
C TRP A 432 19.50 -20.25 -2.91
N SER A 433 19.51 -20.20 -4.24
CA SER A 433 20.56 -20.80 -5.06
C SER A 433 21.56 -19.74 -5.51
N TYR A 434 22.83 -19.91 -5.13
CA TYR A 434 23.93 -19.08 -5.63
C TYR A 434 24.40 -19.47 -7.03
N THR A 435 23.83 -20.53 -7.60
CA THR A 435 24.05 -20.93 -8.99
C THR A 435 22.77 -20.74 -9.80
N LEU A 436 22.87 -20.65 -11.13
CA LEU A 436 21.69 -20.72 -11.98
C LEU A 436 21.02 -22.10 -11.81
N PRO A 437 19.75 -22.14 -11.40
CA PRO A 437 19.07 -23.40 -11.18
C PRO A 437 18.68 -24.07 -12.50
N ALA A 438 18.72 -25.40 -12.52
CA ALA A 438 18.09 -26.16 -13.61
C ALA A 438 16.55 -26.08 -13.48
N PRO A 439 15.79 -25.99 -14.61
CA PRO A 439 14.33 -25.97 -14.55
C PRO A 439 13.71 -27.15 -13.76
N ALA A 440 14.30 -28.35 -13.89
CA ALA A 440 13.86 -29.52 -13.12
C ALA A 440 14.09 -29.36 -11.60
N SER A 441 15.13 -28.62 -11.16
CA SER A 441 15.35 -28.30 -9.75
C SER A 441 14.29 -27.33 -9.21
N VAL A 442 13.92 -26.31 -9.99
CA VAL A 442 12.85 -25.38 -9.64
C VAL A 442 11.54 -26.13 -9.45
N LYS A 443 11.19 -26.98 -10.40
CA LYS A 443 9.97 -27.80 -10.36
C LYS A 443 9.97 -28.72 -9.12
N LEU A 444 11.05 -29.43 -8.87
CA LEU A 444 11.19 -30.36 -7.73
C LEU A 444 11.00 -29.63 -6.38
N LEU A 445 11.69 -28.52 -6.19
CA LEU A 445 11.56 -27.74 -4.94
C LEU A 445 10.16 -27.16 -4.79
N SER A 446 9.58 -26.66 -5.87
CA SER A 446 8.20 -26.20 -5.88
C SER A 446 7.21 -27.30 -5.52
N GLU A 447 7.34 -28.52 -6.07
CA GLU A 447 6.52 -29.70 -5.72
C GLU A 447 6.69 -30.09 -4.25
N ALA A 448 7.90 -29.98 -3.71
CA ALA A 448 8.20 -30.22 -2.30
C ALA A 448 7.69 -29.10 -1.36
N GLY A 449 7.19 -27.98 -1.90
CA GLY A 449 6.63 -26.87 -1.12
C GLY A 449 7.59 -25.74 -0.81
N TYR A 450 8.74 -25.68 -1.46
CA TYR A 450 9.76 -24.65 -1.21
C TYR A 450 9.88 -23.67 -2.36
N PRO A 451 9.81 -22.36 -2.09
CA PRO A 451 10.16 -21.34 -3.09
C PRO A 451 11.67 -21.30 -3.28
N LEU A 452 12.11 -21.25 -4.53
CA LEU A 452 13.52 -21.11 -4.87
C LEU A 452 13.81 -19.69 -5.35
N PHE A 453 14.72 -19.02 -4.65
CA PHE A 453 15.18 -17.67 -4.97
C PHE A 453 16.52 -17.74 -5.72
N THR A 454 16.69 -16.83 -6.67
CA THR A 454 17.96 -16.61 -7.40
C THR A 454 18.58 -15.26 -7.05
N ASP A 455 17.78 -14.30 -6.59
CA ASP A 455 18.27 -13.04 -6.02
C ASP A 455 18.34 -13.12 -4.50
N ILE A 456 19.51 -12.79 -3.95
CA ILE A 456 19.79 -12.87 -2.53
C ILE A 456 19.00 -11.85 -1.71
N ARG A 457 18.83 -10.64 -2.24
CA ARG A 457 18.09 -9.56 -1.60
C ARG A 457 16.60 -9.87 -1.56
N ASN A 458 16.06 -10.40 -2.67
CA ASN A 458 14.67 -10.79 -2.74
C ASN A 458 14.34 -11.92 -1.75
N CYS A 459 15.26 -12.88 -1.54
CA CYS A 459 15.11 -13.92 -0.53
C CYS A 459 14.99 -13.33 0.89
N ALA A 460 15.91 -12.45 1.27
CA ALA A 460 15.89 -11.77 2.56
C ALA A 460 14.63 -10.87 2.71
N ARG A 461 14.26 -10.14 1.67
CA ARG A 461 13.07 -9.28 1.62
C ARG A 461 11.78 -10.09 1.77
N ALA A 462 11.66 -11.26 1.13
CA ALA A 462 10.51 -12.14 1.26
C ALA A 462 10.34 -12.63 2.72
N MET A 463 11.43 -13.08 3.36
CA MET A 463 11.41 -13.48 4.77
C MET A 463 10.97 -12.33 5.66
N ARG A 464 11.53 -11.14 5.45
CA ARG A 464 11.17 -9.92 6.20
C ARG A 464 9.72 -9.54 6.00
N ALA A 465 9.23 -9.54 4.77
CA ALA A 465 7.85 -9.18 4.44
C ALA A 465 6.84 -10.12 5.12
N MET A 466 7.12 -11.42 5.13
CA MET A 466 6.28 -12.40 5.82
C MET A 466 6.23 -12.16 7.34
N ALA A 467 7.38 -11.86 7.98
CA ALA A 467 7.45 -11.56 9.41
C ALA A 467 6.66 -10.28 9.77
N ASP A 468 6.90 -9.20 9.02
CA ASP A 468 6.25 -7.92 9.27
C ASP A 468 4.73 -7.97 9.02
N TYR A 469 4.30 -8.68 7.98
CA TYR A 469 2.88 -8.88 7.69
C TYR A 469 2.17 -9.62 8.85
N ARG A 470 2.79 -10.66 9.40
CA ARG A 470 2.23 -11.38 10.57
C ARG A 470 2.02 -10.45 11.75
N VAL A 471 3.06 -9.71 12.15
CA VAL A 471 3.01 -8.78 13.28
C VAL A 471 1.93 -7.71 13.08
N LEU A 472 1.87 -7.13 11.86
CA LEU A 472 0.88 -6.10 11.54
C LEU A 472 -0.54 -6.68 11.56
N ARG A 473 -0.76 -7.85 10.98
CA ARG A 473 -2.07 -8.51 10.97
C ARG A 473 -2.53 -8.88 12.37
N GLU A 474 -1.66 -9.45 13.21
CA GLU A 474 -1.98 -9.76 14.60
C GLU A 474 -2.39 -8.49 15.38
N ARG A 475 -1.66 -7.39 15.20
CA ARG A 475 -2.01 -6.10 15.79
C ARG A 475 -3.36 -5.58 15.29
N PHE A 476 -3.63 -5.70 13.98
CA PHE A 476 -4.89 -5.26 13.38
C PHE A 476 -6.10 -6.05 13.91
N LEU A 477 -5.93 -7.35 14.14
CA LEU A 477 -6.99 -8.23 14.63
C LEU A 477 -7.24 -8.12 16.15
N ARG A 478 -6.33 -7.53 16.93
CA ARG A 478 -6.52 -7.31 18.36
C ARG A 478 -7.67 -6.33 18.58
N PRO A 479 -8.58 -6.61 19.53
CA PRO A 479 -9.58 -5.64 19.95
C PRO A 479 -8.89 -4.35 20.38
N VAL A 480 -9.38 -3.21 19.92
CA VAL A 480 -8.92 -1.92 20.40
C VAL A 480 -9.50 -1.74 21.79
N GLU A 481 -8.66 -1.68 22.83
CA GLU A 481 -9.10 -1.25 24.16
C GLU A 481 -9.57 0.21 24.04
N VAL A 482 -10.86 0.41 24.12
CA VAL A 482 -11.45 1.75 24.14
C VAL A 482 -11.22 2.30 25.55
N ARG A 483 -10.15 3.06 25.76
CA ARG A 483 -10.10 3.95 26.91
C ARG A 483 -11.35 4.80 26.91
N ALA A 484 -11.90 5.12 28.11
CA ALA A 484 -13.04 6.00 28.24
C ALA A 484 -12.82 7.25 27.37
N ALA A 485 -13.53 7.29 26.24
CA ALA A 485 -13.26 8.25 25.20
C ALA A 485 -13.59 9.64 25.71
N PHE A 486 -12.68 10.57 25.61
CA PHE A 486 -13.00 11.99 25.72
C PHE A 486 -14.13 12.29 24.72
N GLU A 487 -15.25 12.79 25.20
CA GLU A 487 -16.35 13.22 24.35
C GLU A 487 -16.17 14.70 23.97
N PRO A 488 -15.87 15.00 22.68
CA PRO A 488 -15.66 16.36 22.23
C PRO A 488 -16.97 17.13 22.15
N ASP A 489 -16.91 18.44 22.37
CA ASP A 489 -18.02 19.33 22.08
C ASP A 489 -18.02 19.71 20.56
N ARG A 490 -18.60 18.82 19.77
CA ARG A 490 -18.69 19.02 18.31
C ARG A 490 -19.47 20.27 17.92
N ALA A 491 -20.46 20.67 18.74
CA ALA A 491 -21.26 21.87 18.45
C ALA A 491 -20.43 23.13 18.65
N ALA A 492 -19.69 23.24 19.76
CA ALA A 492 -18.78 24.33 20.01
C ALA A 492 -17.69 24.42 18.95
N ALA A 493 -17.10 23.29 18.56
CA ALA A 493 -16.10 23.28 17.49
C ALA A 493 -16.65 23.79 16.15
N ARG A 494 -17.82 23.35 15.72
CA ARG A 494 -18.49 23.86 14.50
C ARG A 494 -18.77 25.34 14.56
N ALA A 495 -19.28 25.81 15.69
CA ALA A 495 -19.56 27.24 15.87
C ALA A 495 -18.26 28.07 15.76
N ALA A 496 -17.16 27.62 16.37
CA ALA A 496 -15.87 28.29 16.30
C ALA A 496 -15.29 28.29 14.86
N LEU A 497 -15.39 27.17 14.13
CA LEU A 497 -14.96 27.09 12.73
C LEU A 497 -15.82 28.02 11.82
N ALA A 498 -17.13 28.09 12.07
CA ALA A 498 -18.03 28.95 11.28
C ALA A 498 -17.80 30.45 11.54
N ALA A 499 -17.40 30.83 12.75
CA ALA A 499 -17.14 32.24 13.12
C ALA A 499 -15.87 32.85 12.47
N GLY A 500 -14.93 32.00 11.99
CA GLY A 500 -13.70 32.42 11.33
C GLY A 500 -13.84 32.48 9.79
N GLY A 501 -12.88 33.15 9.13
CA GLY A 501 -12.73 33.15 7.66
C GLY A 501 -12.20 31.80 7.12
N ASP A 502 -11.68 31.82 5.90
CA ASP A 502 -11.10 30.60 5.25
C ASP A 502 -9.83 30.13 5.95
N VAL A 503 -9.08 31.04 6.55
CA VAL A 503 -7.89 30.77 7.36
C VAL A 503 -8.12 31.26 8.77
N LEU A 504 -7.99 30.39 9.75
CA LEU A 504 -8.04 30.70 11.19
C LEU A 504 -6.62 30.75 11.73
N CYS A 505 -6.17 31.95 12.13
CA CYS A 505 -4.92 32.07 12.88
C CYS A 505 -5.06 31.48 14.31
N GLU A 506 -3.96 31.39 15.05
CA GLU A 506 -3.89 30.75 16.38
C GLU A 506 -5.03 31.20 17.31
N TRP A 507 -5.27 32.50 17.42
CA TRP A 507 -6.35 33.07 18.26
C TRP A 507 -7.75 32.56 17.88
N GLN A 508 -8.01 32.47 16.58
CA GLN A 508 -9.31 32.02 16.07
C GLN A 508 -9.47 30.49 16.10
N ALA A 509 -8.37 29.73 15.98
CA ALA A 509 -8.36 28.27 16.01
C ALA A 509 -8.57 27.69 17.42
N ARG A 510 -8.12 28.41 18.46
CA ARG A 510 -8.16 27.96 19.88
C ARG A 510 -9.50 27.40 20.36
N PRO A 511 -10.65 28.08 20.14
CA PRO A 511 -11.93 27.56 20.65
C PRO A 511 -12.33 26.23 20.01
N ALA A 512 -12.05 26.05 18.70
CA ALA A 512 -12.35 24.82 18.00
C ALA A 512 -11.47 23.66 18.49
N LEU A 513 -10.18 23.89 18.68
CA LEU A 513 -9.23 22.90 19.22
C LEU A 513 -9.53 22.54 20.66
N ALA A 514 -9.87 23.55 21.50
CA ALA A 514 -10.21 23.36 22.92
C ALA A 514 -11.44 22.47 23.10
N ALA A 515 -12.43 22.53 22.19
CA ALA A 515 -13.61 21.68 22.18
C ALA A 515 -13.27 20.17 22.05
N TYR A 516 -12.06 19.84 21.51
CA TYR A 516 -11.51 18.50 21.43
C TYR A 516 -10.45 18.21 22.49
N GLY A 517 -10.35 19.08 23.51
CA GLY A 517 -9.36 18.93 24.59
C GLY A 517 -7.93 19.13 24.13
N ILE A 518 -7.73 19.76 22.97
CA ILE A 518 -6.42 20.13 22.47
C ILE A 518 -6.03 21.47 23.13
N GLY A 519 -5.13 21.42 24.07
CA GLY A 519 -4.69 22.57 24.83
C GLY A 519 -3.75 23.46 24.01
N VAL A 520 -4.31 24.40 23.27
CA VAL A 520 -3.58 25.60 22.85
C VAL A 520 -3.63 26.53 24.03
N ASP A 521 -2.50 27.05 24.48
CA ASP A 521 -2.34 27.78 25.76
C ASP A 521 -3.56 28.65 26.12
N LYS A 522 -4.22 28.30 27.23
CA LYS A 522 -5.52 28.84 27.64
C LYS A 522 -5.46 30.26 28.15
N ILE A 523 -4.26 30.81 28.40
CA ILE A 523 -4.03 32.02 29.18
C ILE A 523 -3.66 33.22 28.31
N GLY A 524 -3.43 33.06 27.01
CA GLY A 524 -3.07 34.13 26.11
C GLY A 524 -4.17 35.18 25.94
N MET A 525 -3.82 36.44 25.79
CA MET A 525 -4.70 37.59 25.61
C MET A 525 -4.35 38.32 24.31
N LEU A 526 -5.36 38.66 23.53
CA LEU A 526 -5.19 39.47 22.32
C LEU A 526 -5.14 40.97 22.74
N ALA A 527 -4.05 41.64 22.37
CA ALA A 527 -3.84 43.07 22.62
C ALA A 527 -3.93 43.84 21.32
N GLU A 528 -4.68 44.94 21.35
CA GLU A 528 -4.85 45.85 20.21
C GLU A 528 -3.98 47.11 20.31
N SER A 529 -3.29 47.30 21.48
CA SER A 529 -2.31 48.36 21.70
C SER A 529 -1.11 47.87 22.53
N ALA A 530 -0.02 48.64 22.50
CA ALA A 530 1.17 48.37 23.32
C ALA A 530 0.84 48.38 24.81
N GLU A 531 -0.02 49.29 25.26
CA GLU A 531 -0.47 49.40 26.66
C GLU A 531 -1.29 48.18 27.07
N ALA A 532 -2.18 47.69 26.21
CA ALA A 532 -2.94 46.47 26.45
C ALA A 532 -2.02 45.25 26.51
N ALA A 533 -0.99 45.17 25.66
CA ALA A 533 0.01 44.11 25.70
C ALA A 533 0.83 44.11 27.02
N VAL A 534 1.22 45.29 27.49
CA VAL A 534 1.92 45.42 28.79
C VAL A 534 1.00 44.97 29.94
N ALA A 535 -0.28 45.43 29.94
CA ALA A 535 -1.25 45.03 30.96
C ALA A 535 -1.50 43.49 30.95
N ALA A 536 -1.56 42.88 29.76
CA ALA A 536 -1.66 41.45 29.61
C ALA A 536 -0.43 40.72 30.18
N ALA A 537 0.77 41.16 29.83
CA ALA A 537 2.00 40.57 30.33
C ALA A 537 2.14 40.66 31.89
N GLN A 538 1.72 41.76 32.49
CA GLN A 538 1.70 41.91 33.94
C GLN A 538 0.75 40.91 34.63
N ARG A 539 -0.40 40.60 34.03
CA ARG A 539 -1.35 39.58 34.54
C ARG A 539 -0.81 38.17 34.45
N LEU A 540 0.03 37.89 33.46
CA LEU A 540 0.61 36.56 33.23
C LEU A 540 1.78 36.25 34.17
N ASN A 541 2.32 37.26 34.84
CA ASN A 541 3.32 37.17 35.91
C ASN A 541 4.55 36.29 35.55
N GLY A 542 5.21 36.58 34.42
CA GLY A 542 6.41 35.87 33.96
C GLY A 542 6.83 36.34 32.55
N PRO A 543 7.90 35.79 32.00
CA PRO A 543 8.27 36.09 30.62
C PRO A 543 7.17 35.73 29.64
N VAL A 544 6.95 36.59 28.63
CA VAL A 544 5.88 36.40 27.64
C VAL A 544 6.44 36.35 26.23
N ALA A 545 5.66 35.71 25.34
CA ALA A 545 5.82 35.79 23.89
C ALA A 545 4.74 36.70 23.31
N LEU A 546 5.10 37.47 22.28
CA LEU A 546 4.22 38.28 21.47
C LEU A 546 4.19 37.75 20.07
N LYS A 547 2.96 37.53 19.51
CA LYS A 547 2.75 37.06 18.16
C LYS A 547 1.67 37.83 17.46
N VAL A 548 1.95 38.38 16.29
CA VAL A 548 0.93 39.04 15.48
C VAL A 548 -0.12 38.00 15.04
N GLN A 549 -1.38 38.34 15.17
CA GLN A 549 -2.48 37.50 14.74
C GLN A 549 -3.10 38.06 13.45
N SER A 550 -2.96 37.30 12.38
CA SER A 550 -3.51 37.61 11.07
C SER A 550 -3.78 36.30 10.30
N PRO A 551 -4.96 36.14 9.69
CA PRO A 551 -5.22 35.04 8.77
C PRO A 551 -4.39 35.13 7.48
N ASP A 552 -3.92 36.32 7.12
CA ASP A 552 -3.17 36.60 5.91
C ASP A 552 -1.64 36.45 6.11
N LEU A 553 -1.21 36.08 7.34
CA LEU A 553 0.20 35.95 7.73
C LEU A 553 0.47 34.58 8.38
N PRO A 554 0.42 33.48 7.66
CA PRO A 554 0.59 32.13 8.23
C PRO A 554 2.01 31.89 8.79
N HIS A 555 3.06 32.43 8.14
CA HIS A 555 4.48 32.23 8.52
C HIS A 555 5.01 33.41 9.33
N LYS A 556 4.58 33.52 10.59
CA LYS A 556 4.85 34.64 11.49
C LYS A 556 6.35 34.85 11.77
N THR A 557 7.12 33.77 11.88
CA THR A 557 8.56 33.82 12.20
C THR A 557 9.37 34.46 11.06
N GLU A 558 9.10 34.08 9.81
CA GLU A 558 9.76 34.63 8.62
C GLU A 558 9.42 36.12 8.43
N ALA A 559 8.20 36.51 8.79
CA ALA A 559 7.75 37.89 8.74
C ALA A 559 8.29 38.75 9.89
N GLY A 560 9.10 38.19 10.82
CA GLY A 560 9.56 38.90 12.02
C GLY A 560 8.42 39.34 12.95
N ALA A 561 7.28 38.62 12.88
CA ALA A 561 6.04 38.92 13.59
C ALA A 561 5.93 38.20 14.97
N VAL A 562 7.04 37.66 15.49
CA VAL A 562 7.13 36.97 16.77
C VAL A 562 8.27 37.59 17.61
N ALA A 563 8.04 37.73 18.91
CA ALA A 563 9.07 38.10 19.89
C ALA A 563 8.91 37.23 21.14
N LEU A 564 10.02 36.71 21.65
CA LEU A 564 10.07 35.74 22.75
C LEU A 564 10.84 36.32 23.93
N ASP A 565 10.69 35.71 25.12
CA ASP A 565 11.43 35.99 26.35
C ASP A 565 11.34 37.44 26.84
N LEU A 566 10.18 38.05 26.74
CA LEU A 566 9.97 39.42 27.15
C LEU A 566 9.62 39.49 28.65
N ALA A 567 10.56 39.97 29.48
CA ALA A 567 10.43 39.93 30.92
C ALA A 567 10.10 41.32 31.56
N SER A 568 10.07 42.43 30.80
CA SER A 568 9.75 43.75 31.33
C SER A 568 8.69 44.48 30.49
N ALA A 569 8.01 45.44 31.09
CA ALA A 569 7.02 46.28 30.43
C ALA A 569 7.60 47.06 29.23
N GLU A 570 8.86 47.54 29.38
CA GLU A 570 9.56 48.25 28.31
C GLU A 570 9.89 47.33 27.15
N ALA A 571 10.36 46.08 27.45
CA ALA A 571 10.63 45.08 26.44
C ALA A 571 9.35 44.68 25.68
N VAL A 572 8.23 44.49 26.38
CA VAL A 572 6.92 44.17 25.79
C VAL A 572 6.45 45.29 24.86
N ARG A 573 6.54 46.58 25.32
CA ARG A 573 6.13 47.73 24.48
C ARG A 573 6.99 47.83 23.22
N ALA A 574 8.30 47.79 23.34
CA ALA A 574 9.22 47.84 22.21
C ALA A 574 9.05 46.68 21.26
N ALA A 575 8.79 45.46 21.77
CA ALA A 575 8.50 44.29 20.97
C ALA A 575 7.17 44.37 20.22
N TYR A 576 6.13 44.93 20.87
CA TYR A 576 4.82 45.14 20.24
C TYR A 576 4.94 45.98 18.95
N ASP A 577 5.58 47.17 19.07
CA ASP A 577 5.80 48.08 17.94
C ASP A 577 6.67 47.43 16.85
N ARG A 578 7.70 46.70 17.26
CA ARG A 578 8.60 46.00 16.33
C ARG A 578 7.90 44.88 15.54
N VAL A 579 7.18 43.97 16.22
CA VAL A 579 6.55 42.83 15.54
C VAL A 579 5.41 43.31 14.62
N LEU A 580 4.65 44.31 15.06
CA LEU A 580 3.60 44.90 14.26
C LEU A 580 4.15 45.63 13.04
N GLY A 581 5.21 46.42 13.20
CA GLY A 581 5.90 47.10 12.12
C GLY A 581 6.52 46.14 11.12
N SER A 582 7.09 44.99 11.59
CA SER A 582 7.61 43.96 10.72
C SER A 582 6.52 43.27 9.93
N ALA A 583 5.40 42.88 10.54
CA ALA A 583 4.27 42.27 9.91
C ALA A 583 3.70 43.18 8.78
N ARG A 584 3.52 44.49 9.05
CA ARG A 584 3.04 45.45 8.07
C ARG A 584 4.00 45.70 6.91
N ARG A 585 5.31 45.62 7.13
CA ARG A 585 6.29 45.72 6.05
C ARG A 585 6.32 44.46 5.19
N HIS A 586 6.15 43.28 5.79
CA HIS A 586 6.14 42.02 5.08
C HIS A 586 4.86 41.82 4.24
N ALA A 587 3.72 42.17 4.83
CA ALA A 587 2.39 42.07 4.18
C ALA A 587 1.56 43.36 4.47
N PRO A 588 1.71 44.41 3.65
CA PRO A 588 1.06 45.70 3.89
C PRO A 588 -0.46 45.62 3.92
N GLU A 589 -1.07 44.72 3.14
CA GLU A 589 -2.52 44.55 3.01
C GLU A 589 -3.10 43.52 3.99
N ALA A 590 -2.26 42.89 4.82
CA ALA A 590 -2.71 41.83 5.74
C ALA A 590 -3.63 42.40 6.83
N ARG A 591 -4.76 41.74 7.04
CA ARG A 591 -5.72 42.05 8.11
C ARG A 591 -5.15 41.61 9.47
N ILE A 592 -4.64 42.54 10.25
CA ILE A 592 -4.11 42.29 11.58
C ILE A 592 -5.24 42.38 12.61
N LEU A 593 -5.46 41.28 13.34
CA LEU A 593 -6.47 41.18 14.41
C LEU A 593 -5.96 41.75 15.76
N GLY A 594 -4.66 41.81 15.94
CA GLY A 594 -3.99 42.22 17.16
C GLY A 594 -2.67 41.46 17.39
N VAL A 595 -2.12 41.61 18.55
CA VAL A 595 -0.91 40.87 18.99
C VAL A 595 -1.28 40.00 20.19
N LEU A 596 -1.11 38.70 20.03
CA LEU A 596 -1.32 37.73 21.09
C LEU A 596 -0.16 37.78 22.09
N VAL A 597 -0.50 37.98 23.35
CA VAL A 597 0.41 37.95 24.49
C VAL A 597 0.17 36.66 25.24
N GLN A 598 1.15 35.80 25.34
CA GLN A 598 1.06 34.52 26.06
C GLN A 598 2.28 34.22 26.87
N PRO A 599 2.17 33.43 27.96
CA PRO A 599 3.32 33.06 28.74
C PRO A 599 4.29 32.22 27.91
N MET A 600 5.59 32.30 28.23
CA MET A 600 6.57 31.38 27.65
C MET A 600 6.24 29.94 28.05
N ALA A 601 6.17 29.08 27.08
CA ALA A 601 6.01 27.64 27.34
C ALA A 601 7.29 27.07 27.98
N PRO A 602 7.16 26.11 28.90
CA PRO A 602 8.33 25.40 29.44
C PRO A 602 9.15 24.74 28.33
N PRO A 603 10.45 24.54 28.52
CA PRO A 603 11.28 23.84 27.57
C PRO A 603 10.73 22.43 27.25
N GLY A 604 10.79 22.04 26.00
CA GLY A 604 10.33 20.73 25.53
C GLY A 604 11.00 20.35 24.23
N ARG A 605 10.76 19.14 23.75
CA ARG A 605 11.20 18.73 22.43
C ARG A 605 10.18 19.18 21.42
N GLU A 606 10.65 19.85 20.40
CA GLU A 606 9.79 20.37 19.35
C GLU A 606 9.31 19.24 18.43
N VAL A 607 8.01 19.19 18.21
CA VAL A 607 7.33 18.28 17.29
C VAL A 607 6.42 19.11 16.41
N ILE A 608 6.30 18.72 15.16
CA ILE A 608 5.33 19.27 14.21
C ILE A 608 4.21 18.25 14.03
N LEU A 609 2.96 18.68 14.19
CA LEU A 609 1.78 17.92 13.86
C LEU A 609 0.99 18.66 12.80
N GLY A 610 0.80 18.03 11.66
CA GLY A 610 -0.02 18.54 10.56
C GLY A 610 -1.15 17.63 10.21
N VAL A 611 -2.24 18.18 9.67
CA VAL A 611 -3.26 17.43 8.95
C VAL A 611 -3.41 18.03 7.59
N LYS A 612 -3.39 17.20 6.55
CA LYS A 612 -3.65 17.61 5.17
C LYS A 612 -4.68 16.69 4.56
N HIS A 613 -5.58 17.26 3.78
CA HIS A 613 -6.59 16.49 3.08
C HIS A 613 -6.03 16.01 1.73
N ASP A 614 -5.91 14.68 1.56
CA ASP A 614 -5.61 14.03 0.27
C ASP A 614 -6.92 13.86 -0.53
N ALA A 615 -6.88 14.14 -1.83
CA ALA A 615 -8.06 14.11 -2.69
C ALA A 615 -8.70 12.71 -2.79
N THR A 616 -7.87 11.65 -2.71
CA THR A 616 -8.32 10.25 -2.83
C THR A 616 -8.60 9.63 -1.47
N PHE A 617 -7.70 9.83 -0.49
CA PHE A 617 -7.73 9.10 0.79
C PHE A 617 -8.31 9.90 1.95
N GLY A 618 -8.65 11.18 1.73
CA GLY A 618 -9.21 12.03 2.78
C GLY A 618 -8.14 12.60 3.72
N PRO A 619 -8.51 12.93 4.97
CA PRO A 619 -7.59 13.59 5.88
C PRO A 619 -6.45 12.64 6.34
N MET A 620 -5.22 13.16 6.27
CA MET A 620 -3.98 12.47 6.65
C MET A 620 -3.29 13.26 7.76
N LEU A 621 -2.89 12.58 8.83
CA LEU A 621 -2.09 13.18 9.89
C LEU A 621 -0.60 12.99 9.60
N MET A 622 0.15 14.07 9.75
CA MET A 622 1.60 14.12 9.64
C MET A 622 2.22 14.36 11.03
N VAL A 623 3.32 13.69 11.33
CA VAL A 623 4.17 13.98 12.49
C VAL A 623 5.62 14.02 12.05
N GLY A 624 6.38 14.99 12.58
CA GLY A 624 7.83 15.12 12.45
C GLY A 624 8.43 15.75 13.70
N LEU A 625 9.72 15.53 13.96
CA LEU A 625 10.40 16.28 15.03
C LEU A 625 10.74 17.68 14.51
N GLY A 626 10.43 18.71 15.32
CA GLY A 626 10.62 20.13 14.97
C GLY A 626 12.08 20.58 14.98
N GLY A 627 12.27 21.84 14.62
CA GLY A 627 13.59 22.50 14.53
C GLY A 627 14.16 22.48 13.12
N VAL A 628 15.32 23.15 12.94
CA VAL A 628 16.04 23.29 11.66
C VAL A 628 16.31 21.94 10.95
N GLN A 629 16.31 20.84 11.70
CA GLN A 629 16.57 19.50 11.18
C GLN A 629 15.44 18.97 10.28
N VAL A 630 14.17 19.29 10.55
CA VAL A 630 13.03 18.80 9.76
C VAL A 630 13.02 19.38 8.34
N GLU A 631 13.39 20.65 8.22
CA GLU A 631 13.45 21.32 6.91
C GLU A 631 14.54 20.70 6.01
N ILE A 632 15.61 20.17 6.60
CA ILE A 632 16.74 19.59 5.88
C ILE A 632 16.54 18.09 5.65
N PHE A 633 16.15 17.32 6.67
CA PHE A 633 16.12 15.84 6.61
C PHE A 633 14.75 15.27 6.22
N LYS A 634 13.68 16.08 6.23
CA LYS A 634 12.30 15.67 5.87
C LYS A 634 11.83 14.40 6.62
N ASP A 635 12.29 14.21 7.87
CA ASP A 635 11.90 13.08 8.70
C ASP A 635 10.47 13.26 9.21
N VAL A 636 9.52 12.90 8.36
CA VAL A 636 8.09 12.99 8.63
C VAL A 636 7.39 11.68 8.32
N VAL A 637 6.36 11.37 9.11
CA VAL A 637 5.52 10.19 8.93
C VAL A 637 4.07 10.60 8.74
N LEU A 638 3.43 10.09 7.68
CA LEU A 638 2.00 10.26 7.41
C LEU A 638 1.21 9.01 7.82
N ALA A 639 -0.04 9.23 8.24
CA ALA A 639 -1.02 8.16 8.38
C ALA A 639 -2.44 8.64 8.05
N PRO A 640 -3.28 7.77 7.47
CA PRO A 640 -4.69 8.09 7.24
C PRO A 640 -5.47 8.13 8.56
N LEU A 641 -6.47 8.99 8.60
CA LEU A 641 -7.38 9.10 9.71
C LEU A 641 -8.60 8.16 9.53
N PRO A 642 -9.28 7.76 10.62
CA PRO A 642 -9.00 8.05 12.03
C PRO A 642 -7.80 7.28 12.59
N LEU A 643 -7.19 7.82 13.65
CA LEU A 643 -5.99 7.30 14.28
C LEU A 643 -6.30 6.65 15.64
N SER A 644 -5.80 5.44 15.89
CA SER A 644 -5.78 4.82 17.22
C SER A 644 -4.46 5.12 17.95
N GLU A 645 -4.43 4.99 19.27
CA GLU A 645 -3.18 5.14 20.06
C GLU A 645 -2.06 4.22 19.55
N GLY A 646 -2.39 2.95 19.23
CA GLY A 646 -1.41 2.01 18.69
C GLY A 646 -0.82 2.45 17.35
N ASN A 647 -1.63 3.13 16.52
CA ASN A 647 -1.14 3.67 15.25
C ASN A 647 -0.31 4.95 15.47
N ALA A 648 -0.70 5.82 16.40
CA ALA A 648 0.08 6.98 16.75
C ALA A 648 1.48 6.58 17.28
N ARG A 649 1.55 5.59 18.19
CA ARG A 649 2.85 5.04 18.63
C ARG A 649 3.67 4.44 17.49
N ALA A 650 3.02 3.75 16.57
CA ALA A 650 3.69 3.18 15.40
C ALA A 650 4.22 4.27 14.44
N MET A 651 3.54 5.40 14.32
CA MET A 651 4.04 6.55 13.55
C MET A 651 5.31 7.11 14.21
N LEU A 652 5.27 7.37 15.50
CA LEU A 652 6.43 7.89 16.23
C LEU A 652 7.64 6.96 16.17
N ALA A 653 7.42 5.64 16.27
CA ALA A 653 8.49 4.65 16.18
C ALA A 653 9.14 4.53 14.78
N ARG A 654 8.51 5.09 13.75
CA ARG A 654 9.03 5.10 12.36
C ARG A 654 9.84 6.34 12.03
N LEU A 655 9.81 7.38 12.84
CA LEU A 655 10.69 8.53 12.69
C LEU A 655 12.13 8.07 12.86
N GLU A 656 13.04 8.48 11.97
CA GLU A 656 14.48 8.26 12.14
C GLU A 656 15.00 8.92 13.42
N SER A 657 14.42 10.07 13.74
CA SER A 657 14.67 10.86 14.93
C SER A 657 13.95 10.36 16.20
N ALA A 658 13.16 9.26 16.14
CA ALA A 658 12.47 8.69 17.31
C ALA A 658 13.32 8.52 18.56
N PRO A 659 14.62 8.14 18.48
CA PRO A 659 15.48 8.04 19.66
C PRO A 659 15.60 9.36 20.45
N LEU A 660 15.39 10.50 19.82
CA LEU A 660 15.42 11.81 20.50
C LEU A 660 14.22 12.01 21.44
N LEU A 661 13.14 11.27 21.30
CA LEU A 661 12.01 11.27 22.24
C LEU A 661 12.34 10.46 23.52
N GLY A 662 13.33 9.60 23.48
CA GLY A 662 13.86 8.87 24.63
C GLY A 662 14.76 9.73 25.53
N ALA A 663 15.33 9.11 26.56
CA ALA A 663 16.40 9.73 27.35
C ALA A 663 17.66 9.82 26.48
N PHE A 664 18.18 11.03 26.31
CA PHE A 664 19.33 11.30 25.44
C PHE A 664 20.25 12.37 26.00
N ARG A 665 21.56 12.12 26.03
CA ARG A 665 22.60 13.06 26.47
C ARG A 665 22.27 13.79 27.80
N GLY A 666 21.79 13.03 28.81
CA GLY A 666 21.46 13.58 30.13
C GLY A 666 20.12 14.30 30.22
N GLN A 667 19.39 14.41 29.11
CA GLN A 667 18.00 14.88 29.10
C GLN A 667 17.02 13.72 29.37
N PRO A 668 16.00 13.91 30.21
CA PRO A 668 15.00 12.89 30.50
C PRO A 668 14.16 12.59 29.25
N ALA A 669 13.47 11.43 29.24
CA ALA A 669 12.58 11.07 28.19
C ALA A 669 11.39 12.04 28.08
N ALA A 670 10.96 12.31 26.86
CA ALA A 670 9.79 13.11 26.56
C ALA A 670 8.48 12.39 26.94
N ASP A 671 7.40 13.14 27.14
CA ASP A 671 6.07 12.60 27.44
C ASP A 671 5.37 12.08 26.16
N VAL A 672 5.85 10.95 25.68
CA VAL A 672 5.33 10.31 24.45
C VAL A 672 3.84 9.97 24.58
N GLU A 673 3.35 9.63 25.80
CA GLU A 673 1.95 9.28 26.01
C GLU A 673 1.03 10.50 25.83
N ALA A 674 1.45 11.68 26.31
CA ALA A 674 0.71 12.92 26.09
C ALA A 674 0.73 13.32 24.60
N LEU A 675 1.84 13.08 23.88
CA LEU A 675 1.92 13.32 22.45
C LEU A 675 0.98 12.37 21.67
N VAL A 676 0.93 11.09 22.03
CA VAL A 676 0.01 10.12 21.45
C VAL A 676 -1.45 10.54 21.64
N ASP A 677 -1.83 10.97 22.86
CA ASP A 677 -3.18 11.47 23.15
C ASP A 677 -3.53 12.70 22.32
N LEU A 678 -2.58 13.65 22.18
CA LEU A 678 -2.77 14.81 21.30
C LEU A 678 -2.98 14.40 19.84
N MET A 679 -2.16 13.48 19.31
CA MET A 679 -2.28 12.98 17.94
C MET A 679 -3.66 12.34 17.70
N VAL A 680 -4.16 11.54 18.64
CA VAL A 680 -5.47 10.89 18.53
C VAL A 680 -6.60 11.92 18.56
N ARG A 681 -6.55 12.93 19.46
CA ARG A 681 -7.54 14.01 19.54
C ARG A 681 -7.54 14.87 18.27
N LEU A 682 -6.36 15.24 17.76
CA LEU A 682 -6.20 15.98 16.52
C LEU A 682 -6.78 15.19 15.33
N GLY A 683 -6.48 13.88 15.27
CA GLY A 683 -7.02 12.99 14.24
C GLY A 683 -8.54 12.88 14.30
N ARG A 684 -9.13 12.84 15.51
CA ARG A 684 -10.59 12.85 15.69
C ARG A 684 -11.21 14.17 15.27
N PHE A 685 -10.60 15.30 15.65
CA PHE A 685 -11.03 16.64 15.24
C PHE A 685 -11.06 16.77 13.73
N ALA A 686 -9.96 16.41 13.06
CA ALA A 686 -9.86 16.48 11.61
C ALA A 686 -10.84 15.52 10.90
N SER A 687 -11.09 14.33 11.45
CA SER A 687 -12.06 13.38 10.88
C SER A 687 -13.51 13.86 11.02
N ASP A 688 -13.87 14.40 12.18
CA ASP A 688 -15.23 14.88 12.47
C ASP A 688 -15.58 16.15 11.65
N HIS A 689 -14.56 16.88 11.14
CA HIS A 689 -14.68 18.10 10.36
C HIS A 689 -14.04 18.02 8.96
N ALA A 690 -13.90 16.79 8.42
CA ALA A 690 -13.24 16.55 7.14
C ALA A 690 -13.90 17.30 5.96
N ASP A 691 -15.18 17.61 6.04
CA ASP A 691 -15.90 18.38 5.01
C ASP A 691 -15.56 19.87 5.06
N THR A 692 -15.09 20.36 6.20
CA THR A 692 -14.83 21.81 6.44
C THR A 692 -13.35 22.13 6.39
N ILE A 693 -12.48 21.22 6.88
CA ILE A 693 -11.05 21.47 7.07
C ILE A 693 -10.25 20.90 5.91
N ALA A 694 -9.42 21.75 5.29
CA ALA A 694 -8.42 21.35 4.30
C ALA A 694 -7.07 21.03 4.95
N GLU A 695 -6.65 21.86 5.92
CA GLU A 695 -5.33 21.75 6.54
C GLU A 695 -5.36 22.22 8.00
N ILE A 696 -4.55 21.56 8.82
CA ILE A 696 -4.25 21.99 10.19
C ILE A 696 -2.72 21.95 10.35
N ASP A 697 -2.15 23.00 10.94
CA ASP A 697 -0.74 23.02 11.34
C ASP A 697 -0.62 23.38 12.83
N LEU A 698 -0.04 22.49 13.61
CA LEU A 698 0.36 22.71 14.99
C LEU A 698 1.89 22.71 15.05
N ASN A 699 2.51 23.88 15.02
CA ASN A 699 3.95 24.04 14.85
C ASN A 699 4.48 25.29 15.58
N PRO A 700 5.27 25.10 16.69
CA PRO A 700 5.65 23.82 17.27
C PRO A 700 4.65 23.29 18.33
N VAL A 701 4.73 21.98 18.56
CA VAL A 701 4.25 21.31 19.76
C VAL A 701 5.45 21.00 20.63
N LEU A 702 5.49 21.51 21.87
CA LEU A 702 6.55 21.21 22.82
C LEU A 702 6.17 19.99 23.66
N VAL A 703 6.93 18.92 23.54
CA VAL A 703 6.76 17.71 24.34
C VAL A 703 7.69 17.79 25.54
N HIS A 704 7.10 17.95 26.73
CA HIS A 704 7.86 18.11 28.00
C HIS A 704 8.38 16.75 28.49
N GLU A 705 9.08 16.78 29.61
CA GLU A 705 9.52 15.57 30.30
C GLU A 705 8.33 14.67 30.64
N ARG A 706 8.59 13.37 30.70
CA ARG A 706 7.58 12.35 31.03
C ARG A 706 6.71 12.74 32.22
N GLY A 707 5.39 12.72 32.07
CA GLY A 707 4.40 13.10 33.06
C GLY A 707 4.13 14.61 33.14
N LYS A 708 4.79 15.44 32.33
CA LYS A 708 4.57 16.91 32.31
C LYS A 708 3.73 17.37 31.12
N GLY A 709 3.32 16.46 30.24
CA GLY A 709 2.41 16.75 29.14
C GLY A 709 3.05 17.39 27.92
N VAL A 710 2.20 18.04 27.13
CA VAL A 710 2.57 18.75 25.89
C VAL A 710 1.98 20.16 25.86
N SER A 711 2.63 21.08 25.19
CA SER A 711 2.12 22.44 24.92
C SER A 711 2.03 22.71 23.42
N VAL A 712 0.85 23.00 22.92
CA VAL A 712 0.65 23.50 21.54
C VAL A 712 0.92 24.98 21.54
N VAL A 713 2.00 25.40 20.92
CA VAL A 713 2.49 26.78 20.98
C VAL A 713 1.91 27.64 19.87
N ASP A 714 1.73 27.08 18.68
CA ASP A 714 1.08 27.77 17.57
C ASP A 714 0.10 26.84 16.85
N ALA A 715 -0.93 27.41 16.22
CA ALA A 715 -1.95 26.68 15.50
C ALA A 715 -2.47 27.49 14.29
N LEU A 716 -2.68 26.79 13.19
CA LEU A 716 -3.33 27.30 11.98
C LEU A 716 -4.37 26.28 11.52
N ILE A 717 -5.54 26.77 11.08
CA ILE A 717 -6.54 25.93 10.40
C ILE A 717 -6.91 26.61 9.09
N VAL A 718 -6.83 25.85 8.01
CA VAL A 718 -7.30 26.27 6.68
C VAL A 718 -8.55 25.50 6.35
N LYS A 719 -9.62 26.22 5.99
CA LYS A 719 -10.89 25.60 5.57
C LYS A 719 -10.85 25.26 4.08
N ARG A 720 -11.69 24.33 3.69
CA ARG A 720 -11.94 24.02 2.29
C ARG A 720 -12.66 25.18 1.62
N PRO A 721 -12.33 25.51 0.40
CA PRO A 721 -13.16 26.41 -0.39
C PRO A 721 -14.55 25.78 -0.58
N ASP A 722 -15.60 26.62 -0.49
CA ASP A 722 -16.99 26.19 -0.71
C ASP A 722 -17.22 25.62 -2.11
#